data_1af0d5060ab3e9771db839b4764994c8
#
_entry.id   1af0d5060ab3e9771db839b4764994c8
#
_cell.length_a   1.000
_cell.length_b   1.000
_cell.length_c   1.000
_cell.angle_alpha   90.00
_cell.angle_beta   90.00
_cell.angle_gamma   90.00
#
_symmetry.space_group_name_H-M   'P 1'
#
loop_
_entity.id
_entity.type
_entity.pdbx_description
1 polymer ?
#
loop_
_entity_poly.entity_id
_entity_poly.type
_entity_poly.pdbx_seq_one_letter_code
_entity_poly.pdbx_strand_id
1 'polypeptide(L)'
;MLSADCSSLNLTHSPGFYQNVRCIYLNNNGLTEIPTDMPQEIVRLDISDNNIRNPNKTVLSRYKHLQWLNIEHNCLWQGYKKWPSRFFENLTKLDTLLMKDNCSEIPESEIKVMKYSKEGFYGLSSLRHIELNGLGGHNFEDAFEKNNSIQILVFKFYGGLCILNSIENDTFNVFQQLKHLYLSSCNIKYIEKGAFVHLNDLEFLDISYNLDLTISVLPNITHDLQYSKIQTLFANNLQCTNGLSLILRINHIKYLRNTSLKVLSLVQNRIGIIEHLLFMYLPKTLKYINIDDNPLIYGAYVLEGDFLLNLERLDFDNTYDDPTHETGCNYYSNSCDNKEEELTVEGTEYKVSPAFSFYQLPPKLKSLSIANQKIYLPLIDNIGITPQNSLTHLHVQGNLIYDIQHLSGLWRLEYLDFSNNFCFNITKQAFQNMTNLLFLNLSGNLLGKELKRQSSEHVFDHLRGLKVLDLSYNWITNLHKDVFVFTSNIENLNLSNNEIESVTFDMSAASKLRSIDLSSNKIVMMDSKSMDFLDASREKQLFIQMSNNPLQCTCQSMEFLKWMKESSNKYFVDRENYTCTFTDGKKIELRHLEQIITSLERQCTSFTTTIVIVTIILLVTIIFVTSAIMYRYRWRLRYLYYAGKRSYKGYSRILDTDREYQFDAFISYAESERAEFIPNLLKLERENNFKFCIHSRDFIIGVNVAENITNAIHNSKHTVCFLSKAFLESEFCIYEAQMARMENIYRGGETTLLIVLVDKDLVAVLPPFLKDVIREQTYLEYDKEIPEEFWNAMSQALREI
;
A
#
# COMPACT_ATOMS: atom_id res chain seq x y z
N MET A 1 -35.03 18.28 22.21
CA MET A 1 -34.49 19.02 23.34
C MET A 1 -33.85 20.29 22.83
N LEU A 2 -34.07 21.46 23.48
CA LEU A 2 -33.38 22.68 23.07
C LEU A 2 -31.91 22.57 23.49
N SER A 3 -31.01 22.92 22.58
CA SER A 3 -29.56 22.94 22.83
C SER A 3 -29.01 24.37 22.65
N ALA A 4 -28.01 24.70 23.45
CA ALA A 4 -27.17 25.88 23.26
C ALA A 4 -25.76 25.40 22.95
N ASP A 5 -25.29 25.72 21.77
CA ASP A 5 -23.92 25.46 21.34
C ASP A 5 -23.14 26.78 21.36
N CYS A 6 -22.20 26.85 22.29
CA CYS A 6 -21.29 27.94 22.52
C CYS A 6 -19.84 27.44 22.48
N SER A 7 -19.58 26.38 21.74
CA SER A 7 -18.24 25.81 21.56
C SER A 7 -17.35 26.71 20.73
N SER A 8 -16.05 26.72 21.02
CA SER A 8 -15.00 27.42 20.23
C SER A 8 -15.23 28.93 20.06
N LEU A 9 -15.81 29.62 21.04
CA LEU A 9 -16.10 31.06 21.01
C LEU A 9 -15.11 31.91 21.83
N ASN A 10 -14.01 31.33 22.33
CA ASN A 10 -13.02 31.97 23.20
C ASN A 10 -13.65 32.58 24.46
N LEU A 11 -14.67 31.95 25.01
CA LEU A 11 -15.37 32.42 26.22
C LEU A 11 -14.51 32.20 27.47
N THR A 12 -14.35 33.24 28.30
CA THR A 12 -13.72 33.13 29.62
C THR A 12 -14.73 32.95 30.73
N HIS A 13 -16.01 33.23 30.46
CA HIS A 13 -17.14 33.06 31.36
C HIS A 13 -18.34 32.50 30.61
N SER A 14 -19.26 31.84 31.34
CA SER A 14 -20.47 31.28 30.77
C SER A 14 -21.40 32.40 30.26
N PRO A 15 -21.98 32.29 29.07
CA PRO A 15 -23.06 33.14 28.64
C PRO A 15 -24.34 32.78 29.37
N GLY A 16 -25.28 33.71 29.50
CA GLY A 16 -26.60 33.44 30.09
C GLY A 16 -27.42 32.47 29.20
N PHE A 17 -28.12 31.52 29.84
CA PHE A 17 -28.94 30.53 29.14
C PHE A 17 -30.43 30.66 29.50
N TYR A 18 -31.29 30.39 28.50
CA TYR A 18 -32.73 30.29 28.76
C TYR A 18 -33.04 29.01 29.58
N GLN A 19 -34.01 29.11 30.49
CA GLN A 19 -34.36 28.04 31.43
C GLN A 19 -34.89 26.73 30.80
N ASN A 20 -35.31 26.78 29.56
CA ASN A 20 -35.77 25.62 28.77
C ASN A 20 -34.65 24.86 28.00
N VAL A 21 -33.41 25.34 28.07
CA VAL A 21 -32.24 24.64 27.48
C VAL A 21 -31.96 23.38 28.29
N ARG A 22 -31.71 22.29 27.59
CA ARG A 22 -31.41 20.95 28.18
C ARG A 22 -30.02 20.46 27.86
N CYS A 23 -29.45 20.89 26.74
CA CYS A 23 -28.09 20.50 26.29
C CYS A 23 -27.25 21.76 26.15
N ILE A 24 -26.09 21.78 26.78
CA ILE A 24 -25.16 22.93 26.78
C ILE A 24 -23.80 22.43 26.34
N TYR A 25 -23.24 23.04 25.28
CA TYR A 25 -21.91 22.79 24.78
C TYR A 25 -21.07 24.07 24.93
N LEU A 26 -20.04 24.00 25.77
CA LEU A 26 -19.08 25.06 26.07
C LEU A 26 -17.63 24.58 25.85
N ASN A 27 -17.47 23.51 25.13
CA ASN A 27 -16.16 22.93 24.87
C ASN A 27 -15.28 23.85 24.01
N ASN A 28 -13.95 23.66 24.13
CA ASN A 28 -12.94 24.44 23.43
C ASN A 28 -13.10 25.97 23.65
N ASN A 29 -13.06 26.37 24.92
CA ASN A 29 -13.10 27.76 25.36
C ASN A 29 -12.03 28.05 26.45
N GLY A 30 -12.05 29.22 27.04
CA GLY A 30 -11.11 29.66 28.09
C GLY A 30 -11.70 29.66 29.51
N LEU A 31 -12.67 28.78 29.80
CA LEU A 31 -13.32 28.73 31.11
C LEU A 31 -12.33 28.25 32.18
N THR A 32 -12.27 28.96 33.31
CA THR A 32 -11.45 28.62 34.49
C THR A 32 -12.21 27.91 35.60
N GLU A 33 -13.52 27.98 35.56
CA GLU A 33 -14.43 27.40 36.56
C GLU A 33 -15.64 26.75 35.87
N ILE A 34 -16.27 25.77 36.57
CA ILE A 34 -17.53 25.20 36.11
C ILE A 34 -18.64 26.24 36.30
N PRO A 35 -19.42 26.59 35.27
CA PRO A 35 -20.49 27.56 35.38
C PRO A 35 -21.55 27.20 36.42
N THR A 36 -22.02 28.22 37.21
CA THR A 36 -23.02 28.04 38.28
C THR A 36 -24.39 28.54 37.90
N ASP A 37 -24.53 29.24 36.80
CA ASP A 37 -25.70 30.00 36.32
C ASP A 37 -26.48 29.26 35.21
N MET A 38 -26.14 27.99 34.96
CA MET A 38 -26.84 27.16 33.99
C MET A 38 -28.22 26.71 34.50
N PRO A 39 -29.19 26.42 33.58
CA PRO A 39 -30.50 25.86 33.96
C PRO A 39 -30.38 24.58 34.77
N GLN A 40 -31.17 24.46 35.83
CA GLN A 40 -31.13 23.27 36.74
C GLN A 40 -31.56 21.96 36.06
N GLU A 41 -32.36 22.07 35.01
CA GLU A 41 -32.94 20.94 34.26
C GLU A 41 -32.08 20.45 33.10
N ILE A 42 -30.78 20.81 33.02
CA ILE A 42 -29.90 20.33 31.99
C ILE A 42 -29.71 18.82 32.06
N VAL A 43 -29.65 18.20 30.89
CA VAL A 43 -29.50 16.75 30.71
C VAL A 43 -28.12 16.43 30.17
N ARG A 44 -27.54 17.33 29.36
CA ARG A 44 -26.21 17.17 28.74
C ARG A 44 -25.39 18.42 28.93
N LEU A 45 -24.14 18.23 29.39
CA LEU A 45 -23.17 19.30 29.58
C LEU A 45 -21.82 18.88 29.02
N ASP A 46 -21.29 19.70 28.11
CA ASP A 46 -19.94 19.59 27.58
C ASP A 46 -19.15 20.84 27.97
N ILE A 47 -18.14 20.68 28.81
CA ILE A 47 -17.17 21.71 29.18
C ILE A 47 -15.73 21.23 28.96
N SER A 48 -15.54 20.27 28.05
CA SER A 48 -14.22 19.78 27.71
C SER A 48 -13.36 20.86 27.04
N ASP A 49 -12.07 20.60 26.94
CA ASP A 49 -11.10 21.51 26.31
C ASP A 49 -11.20 22.95 26.84
N ASN A 50 -11.13 23.10 28.16
CA ASN A 50 -11.12 24.38 28.86
C ASN A 50 -9.93 24.45 29.84
N ASN A 51 -9.84 25.51 30.62
CA ASN A 51 -8.75 25.71 31.59
C ASN A 51 -9.26 25.60 33.04
N ILE A 52 -10.19 24.67 33.29
CA ILE A 52 -10.79 24.49 34.60
C ILE A 52 -9.78 23.80 35.50
N ARG A 53 -9.44 24.49 36.61
CA ARG A 53 -8.51 24.01 37.63
C ARG A 53 -9.21 24.07 39.02
N ASN A 54 -9.00 23.09 39.88
CA ASN A 54 -9.58 23.06 41.22
C ASN A 54 -11.10 23.31 41.25
N PRO A 55 -11.92 22.45 40.63
CA PRO A 55 -13.36 22.71 40.52
C PRO A 55 -14.04 22.72 41.88
N ASN A 56 -14.98 23.65 42.08
CA ASN A 56 -15.77 23.73 43.30
C ASN A 56 -16.65 22.46 43.47
N LYS A 57 -16.50 21.80 44.60
CA LYS A 57 -17.12 20.50 44.94
C LYS A 57 -18.66 20.47 44.87
N THR A 58 -19.34 21.62 45.00
CA THR A 58 -20.82 21.67 45.12
C THR A 58 -21.50 22.14 43.84
N VAL A 59 -20.78 22.57 42.83
CA VAL A 59 -21.37 23.17 41.62
C VAL A 59 -22.21 22.15 40.83
N LEU A 60 -21.68 20.96 40.58
CA LEU A 60 -22.38 19.94 39.82
C LEU A 60 -23.59 19.34 40.54
N SER A 61 -23.60 19.32 41.88
CA SER A 61 -24.69 18.72 42.68
C SER A 61 -26.06 19.41 42.47
N ARG A 62 -26.08 20.58 41.81
CA ARG A 62 -27.31 21.31 41.48
C ARG A 62 -28.03 20.70 40.26
N TYR A 63 -27.33 20.02 39.37
CA TYR A 63 -27.83 19.55 38.07
C TYR A 63 -28.31 18.10 38.17
N LYS A 64 -29.32 17.84 39.00
CA LYS A 64 -29.84 16.48 39.30
C LYS A 64 -30.41 15.69 38.12
N HIS A 65 -30.66 16.37 36.98
CA HIS A 65 -31.19 15.75 35.77
C HIS A 65 -30.12 15.42 34.76
N LEU A 66 -28.84 15.71 35.06
CA LEU A 66 -27.71 15.47 34.17
C LEU A 66 -27.55 13.97 33.93
N GLN A 67 -27.52 13.58 32.68
CA GLN A 67 -27.34 12.21 32.17
C GLN A 67 -26.00 12.04 31.48
N TRP A 68 -25.46 13.10 30.87
CA TRP A 68 -24.19 13.06 30.15
C TRP A 68 -23.35 14.27 30.51
N LEU A 69 -22.11 14.01 30.93
CA LEU A 69 -21.14 15.02 31.35
C LEU A 69 -19.79 14.76 30.70
N ASN A 70 -19.28 15.73 29.97
CA ASN A 70 -17.91 15.78 29.47
C ASN A 70 -17.15 16.92 30.12
N ILE A 71 -16.10 16.56 30.87
CA ILE A 71 -15.16 17.48 31.54
C ILE A 71 -13.71 17.15 31.18
N GLU A 72 -13.49 16.46 30.06
CA GLU A 72 -12.18 16.06 29.58
C GLU A 72 -11.30 17.27 29.22
N HIS A 73 -10.00 17.03 29.10
CA HIS A 73 -9.04 18.04 28.68
C HIS A 73 -9.13 19.34 29.48
N ASN A 74 -9.25 19.17 30.81
CA ASN A 74 -9.17 20.22 31.81
C ASN A 74 -8.08 19.87 32.83
N CYS A 75 -7.52 20.83 33.57
CA CYS A 75 -6.50 20.53 34.57
C CYS A 75 -7.10 20.22 35.97
N LEU A 76 -8.05 19.31 36.05
CA LEU A 76 -8.84 19.02 37.27
C LEU A 76 -8.01 18.42 38.43
N TRP A 77 -6.87 17.77 38.08
CA TRP A 77 -5.98 17.15 39.08
C TRP A 77 -4.98 18.11 39.72
N GLN A 78 -4.81 19.32 39.19
CA GLN A 78 -3.79 20.24 39.68
C GLN A 78 -4.04 20.58 41.17
N GLY A 79 -3.06 20.16 41.99
CA GLY A 79 -3.15 20.37 43.44
C GLY A 79 -3.84 19.28 44.25
N TYR A 80 -4.36 18.20 43.62
CA TYR A 80 -5.00 17.11 44.35
C TYR A 80 -4.18 15.82 44.20
N LYS A 81 -3.79 15.22 45.35
CA LYS A 81 -3.26 13.83 45.35
C LYS A 81 -4.36 12.77 45.34
N LYS A 82 -5.61 13.18 45.67
CA LYS A 82 -6.80 12.33 45.74
C LYS A 82 -7.98 13.10 45.16
N TRP A 83 -8.80 12.48 44.33
CA TRP A 83 -10.01 13.08 43.79
C TRP A 83 -10.92 13.61 44.86
N PRO A 84 -11.52 14.82 44.73
CA PRO A 84 -12.34 15.43 45.75
C PRO A 84 -13.52 14.56 46.20
N SER A 85 -13.75 14.42 47.50
CA SER A 85 -14.89 13.67 48.01
C SER A 85 -16.23 14.34 47.65
N ARG A 86 -17.25 13.53 47.29
CA ARG A 86 -18.62 13.95 46.96
C ARG A 86 -18.72 14.96 45.80
N PHE A 87 -17.78 14.96 44.87
CA PHE A 87 -17.77 15.87 43.72
C PHE A 87 -18.97 15.67 42.78
N PHE A 88 -19.43 14.43 42.62
CA PHE A 88 -20.57 14.07 41.80
C PHE A 88 -21.85 13.78 42.65
N GLU A 89 -21.89 14.24 43.89
CA GLU A 89 -23.04 14.03 44.78
C GLU A 89 -24.35 14.54 44.14
N ASN A 90 -25.45 13.78 44.23
CA ASN A 90 -26.76 14.04 43.64
C ASN A 90 -26.88 13.85 42.11
N LEU A 91 -25.84 13.46 41.38
CA LEU A 91 -25.94 13.15 39.95
C LEU A 91 -26.44 11.71 39.74
N THR A 92 -27.53 11.33 40.41
CA THR A 92 -28.06 9.96 40.40
C THR A 92 -28.57 9.48 39.04
N LYS A 93 -28.82 10.40 38.08
CA LYS A 93 -29.24 10.09 36.71
C LYS A 93 -28.10 10.09 35.71
N LEU A 94 -26.87 10.36 36.13
CA LEU A 94 -25.71 10.40 35.22
C LEU A 94 -25.42 9.00 34.67
N ASP A 95 -25.54 8.87 33.37
CA ASP A 95 -25.31 7.63 32.63
C ASP A 95 -23.88 7.60 32.02
N THR A 96 -23.40 8.73 31.55
CA THR A 96 -22.10 8.87 30.89
C THR A 96 -21.27 9.98 31.55
N LEU A 97 -20.03 9.64 31.91
CA LEU A 97 -19.04 10.56 32.46
C LEU A 97 -17.71 10.45 31.71
N LEU A 98 -17.33 11.53 31.03
CA LEU A 98 -16.05 11.64 30.35
C LEU A 98 -15.16 12.61 31.14
N MET A 99 -14.03 12.13 31.70
CA MET A 99 -13.17 12.92 32.58
C MET A 99 -11.67 12.64 32.43
N LYS A 100 -11.24 12.29 31.22
CA LYS A 100 -9.81 12.22 30.94
C LYS A 100 -9.20 13.63 31.00
N ASP A 101 -8.09 13.75 31.67
CA ASP A 101 -7.39 15.00 31.86
C ASP A 101 -6.04 15.00 31.12
N ASN A 102 -5.71 16.10 30.49
CA ASN A 102 -4.47 16.27 29.72
C ASN A 102 -3.50 17.26 30.35
N CYS A 103 -3.52 17.42 31.68
CA CYS A 103 -2.52 18.24 32.36
C CYS A 103 -1.11 17.70 32.05
N SER A 104 -0.50 18.20 30.97
CA SER A 104 0.88 17.89 30.53
C SER A 104 1.96 18.36 31.53
N GLU A 105 1.57 19.14 32.55
CA GLU A 105 2.47 19.75 33.53
C GLU A 105 2.67 18.91 34.80
N ILE A 106 1.99 17.74 34.93
CA ILE A 106 2.14 16.91 36.14
C ILE A 106 3.36 16.01 35.98
N PRO A 107 4.38 16.11 36.84
CA PRO A 107 5.53 15.23 36.83
C PRO A 107 5.14 13.76 37.03
N GLU A 108 5.78 12.85 36.33
CA GLU A 108 5.53 11.40 36.43
C GLU A 108 5.64 10.86 37.87
N SER A 109 6.49 11.47 38.69
CA SER A 109 6.62 11.17 40.12
C SER A 109 5.38 11.47 40.93
N GLU A 110 4.58 12.48 40.53
CA GLU A 110 3.32 12.83 41.24
C GLU A 110 2.17 11.93 40.77
N ILE A 111 2.16 11.51 39.48
CA ILE A 111 1.15 10.62 38.91
C ILE A 111 1.11 9.30 39.69
N LYS A 112 2.25 8.77 40.07
CA LYS A 112 2.38 7.51 40.86
C LYS A 112 1.70 7.53 42.21
N VAL A 113 1.39 8.69 42.75
CA VAL A 113 0.72 8.85 44.06
C VAL A 113 -0.74 9.31 43.93
N MET A 114 -1.22 9.63 42.73
CA MET A 114 -2.61 10.04 42.48
C MET A 114 -3.56 8.83 42.61
N LYS A 115 -4.68 9.00 43.27
CA LYS A 115 -5.67 7.94 43.49
C LYS A 115 -7.09 8.43 43.29
N TYR A 116 -7.90 7.62 42.64
CA TYR A 116 -9.35 7.73 42.72
C TYR A 116 -9.83 7.29 44.10
N SER A 117 -10.94 7.84 44.55
CA SER A 117 -11.53 7.47 45.84
C SER A 117 -13.03 7.23 45.73
N LYS A 118 -13.54 6.24 46.46
CA LYS A 118 -14.96 5.87 46.52
C LYS A 118 -15.87 7.06 46.85
N GLU A 119 -15.42 7.91 47.75
CA GLU A 119 -16.13 9.13 48.10
C GLU A 119 -16.23 10.14 46.97
N GLY A 120 -15.27 10.12 45.99
CA GLY A 120 -15.28 10.99 44.83
C GLY A 120 -16.37 10.63 43.82
N PHE A 121 -16.70 9.35 43.68
CA PHE A 121 -17.74 8.84 42.78
C PHE A 121 -19.09 8.56 43.51
N TYR A 122 -19.21 8.99 44.77
CA TYR A 122 -20.43 8.81 45.53
C TYR A 122 -21.65 9.49 44.87
N GLY A 123 -22.75 8.75 44.75
CA GLY A 123 -23.98 9.25 44.13
C GLY A 123 -24.20 8.87 42.66
N LEU A 124 -23.23 8.27 41.97
CA LEU A 124 -23.32 7.89 40.56
C LEU A 124 -23.97 6.50 40.38
N SER A 125 -25.22 6.34 40.82
CA SER A 125 -25.91 5.05 40.85
C SER A 125 -26.38 4.56 39.48
N SER A 126 -26.49 5.44 38.47
CA SER A 126 -26.94 5.10 37.11
C SER A 126 -25.81 5.07 36.07
N LEU A 127 -24.55 5.24 36.51
CA LEU A 127 -23.40 5.37 35.59
C LEU A 127 -23.11 4.08 34.84
N ARG A 128 -23.16 4.14 33.51
CA ARG A 128 -22.89 3.01 32.62
C ARG A 128 -21.62 3.19 31.79
N HIS A 129 -21.29 4.41 31.40
CA HIS A 129 -20.13 4.73 30.63
C HIS A 129 -19.24 5.71 31.38
N ILE A 130 -17.98 5.32 31.59
CA ILE A 130 -16.98 6.18 32.23
C ILE A 130 -15.67 6.14 31.48
N GLU A 131 -15.09 7.33 31.26
CA GLU A 131 -13.75 7.52 30.70
C GLU A 131 -12.83 8.17 31.71
N LEU A 132 -11.73 7.51 32.04
CA LEU A 132 -10.80 7.88 33.11
C LEU A 132 -9.35 7.93 32.64
N ASN A 133 -8.50 8.64 33.37
CA ASN A 133 -7.06 8.45 33.30
C ASN A 133 -6.68 7.11 33.96
N GLY A 134 -5.83 6.33 33.31
CA GLY A 134 -5.23 5.15 33.92
C GLY A 134 -4.10 5.54 34.85
N LEU A 135 -4.30 5.42 36.17
CA LEU A 135 -3.31 5.73 37.19
C LEU A 135 -2.63 4.44 37.67
N GLY A 136 -1.31 4.42 37.78
CA GLY A 136 -0.54 3.22 38.16
C GLY A 136 -0.78 2.77 39.61
N GLY A 137 -0.81 1.46 39.82
CA GLY A 137 -0.85 0.87 41.16
C GLY A 137 -2.25 0.87 41.80
N HIS A 138 -3.32 0.80 41.02
CA HIS A 138 -4.67 0.85 41.51
C HIS A 138 -5.43 -0.48 41.42
N ASN A 139 -5.93 -0.87 42.58
CA ASN A 139 -7.12 -1.66 42.71
C ASN A 139 -8.33 -0.69 42.72
N PHE A 140 -9.25 -0.83 41.74
CA PHE A 140 -10.42 0.04 41.60
C PHE A 140 -11.46 -0.18 42.73
N GLU A 141 -11.26 -1.14 43.65
CA GLU A 141 -12.06 -1.33 44.86
C GLU A 141 -12.06 -0.09 45.77
N ASP A 142 -10.99 0.68 45.75
CA ASP A 142 -10.90 1.95 46.48
C ASP A 142 -11.74 3.07 45.82
N ALA A 143 -12.18 2.92 44.58
CA ALA A 143 -12.86 3.94 43.80
C ALA A 143 -14.35 3.61 43.55
N PHE A 144 -14.69 2.35 43.36
CA PHE A 144 -16.03 1.93 42.97
C PHE A 144 -16.60 0.86 43.92
N GLU A 145 -17.91 0.84 44.06
CA GLU A 145 -18.60 -0.23 44.80
C GLU A 145 -18.67 -1.51 43.96
N LYS A 146 -18.63 -2.65 44.64
CA LYS A 146 -18.88 -3.95 44.01
C LYS A 146 -20.34 -3.96 43.52
N ASN A 147 -20.59 -4.50 42.31
CA ASN A 147 -21.89 -4.47 41.63
C ASN A 147 -22.36 -3.08 41.14
N ASN A 148 -21.44 -2.18 40.77
CA ASN A 148 -21.80 -0.96 40.06
C ASN A 148 -22.42 -1.28 38.69
N SER A 149 -23.07 -0.29 38.06
CA SER A 149 -23.77 -0.45 36.78
C SER A 149 -22.88 -0.17 35.55
N ILE A 150 -21.58 -0.02 35.73
CA ILE A 150 -20.64 0.35 34.64
C ILE A 150 -20.52 -0.77 33.61
N GLN A 151 -20.83 -0.40 32.38
CA GLN A 151 -20.77 -1.29 31.22
C GLN A 151 -19.65 -0.95 30.26
N ILE A 152 -19.23 0.31 30.20
CA ILE A 152 -18.17 0.81 29.31
C ILE A 152 -17.14 1.54 30.18
N LEU A 153 -15.90 1.03 30.16
CA LEU A 153 -14.76 1.62 30.84
C LEU A 153 -13.66 1.92 29.83
N VAL A 154 -13.27 3.17 29.72
CA VAL A 154 -12.28 3.63 28.75
C VAL A 154 -11.12 4.28 29.49
N PHE A 155 -9.93 3.71 29.28
CA PHE A 155 -8.66 4.34 29.56
C PHE A 155 -8.00 4.61 28.21
N LYS A 156 -7.74 5.85 27.87
CA LYS A 156 -7.18 6.20 26.55
C LYS A 156 -6.09 7.23 26.67
N PHE A 157 -5.03 7.04 25.92
CA PHE A 157 -4.00 8.05 25.73
C PHE A 157 -4.36 8.90 24.51
N TYR A 158 -4.95 10.06 24.73
CA TYR A 158 -4.97 11.16 23.77
C TYR A 158 -4.84 12.44 24.62
N GLY A 159 -3.57 12.84 24.88
CA GLY A 159 -3.30 13.99 25.76
C GLY A 159 -3.56 13.76 27.25
N GLY A 160 -4.13 12.62 27.64
CA GLY A 160 -4.37 12.24 29.03
C GLY A 160 -3.37 11.20 29.54
N LEU A 161 -3.27 11.09 30.86
CA LEU A 161 -2.35 10.18 31.52
C LEU A 161 -2.97 8.77 31.58
N CYS A 162 -2.36 7.78 30.92
CA CYS A 162 -2.66 6.38 31.15
C CYS A 162 -1.36 5.62 31.42
N ILE A 163 -1.09 5.34 32.71
CA ILE A 163 0.09 4.63 33.21
C ILE A 163 -0.37 3.53 34.18
N LEU A 164 -0.97 2.48 33.64
CA LEU A 164 -1.44 1.37 34.49
C LEU A 164 -0.30 0.45 34.94
N ASN A 165 0.79 0.39 34.17
CA ASN A 165 1.98 -0.47 34.38
C ASN A 165 1.68 -1.98 34.47
N SER A 166 0.85 -2.43 35.43
CA SER A 166 0.43 -3.84 35.57
C SER A 166 -1.07 -3.96 35.78
N ILE A 167 -1.62 -5.06 35.33
CA ILE A 167 -3.00 -5.47 35.59
C ILE A 167 -2.95 -6.79 36.32
N GLU A 168 -3.39 -6.80 37.57
CA GLU A 168 -3.42 -7.92 38.46
C GLU A 168 -4.81 -8.59 38.45
N ASN A 169 -4.95 -9.75 39.07
CA ASN A 169 -6.16 -10.56 39.04
C ASN A 169 -7.36 -9.90 39.72
N ASP A 170 -7.15 -8.93 40.61
CA ASP A 170 -8.20 -8.18 41.32
C ASP A 170 -8.49 -6.78 40.75
N THR A 171 -7.68 -6.32 39.76
CA THR A 171 -7.77 -4.94 39.24
C THR A 171 -9.17 -4.55 38.80
N PHE A 172 -9.91 -5.45 38.12
CA PHE A 172 -11.24 -5.18 37.58
C PHE A 172 -12.38 -5.90 38.33
N ASN A 173 -12.12 -6.45 39.50
CA ASN A 173 -13.06 -7.30 40.28
C ASN A 173 -14.40 -6.62 40.59
N VAL A 174 -14.40 -5.28 40.65
CA VAL A 174 -15.58 -4.48 40.96
C VAL A 174 -16.54 -4.29 39.79
N PHE A 175 -16.07 -4.49 38.53
CA PHE A 175 -16.83 -4.19 37.32
C PHE A 175 -17.56 -5.42 36.75
N GLN A 176 -18.43 -6.03 37.51
CA GLN A 176 -19.07 -7.31 37.10
C GLN A 176 -20.05 -7.20 35.93
N GLN A 177 -20.56 -6.01 35.61
CA GLN A 177 -21.44 -5.75 34.47
C GLN A 177 -20.72 -5.17 33.26
N LEU A 178 -19.38 -5.14 33.28
CA LEU A 178 -18.58 -4.53 32.24
C LEU A 178 -18.70 -5.31 30.93
N LYS A 179 -19.03 -4.58 29.87
CA LYS A 179 -19.16 -5.09 28.51
C LYS A 179 -18.01 -4.65 27.60
N HIS A 180 -17.57 -3.42 27.75
CA HIS A 180 -16.53 -2.83 26.89
C HIS A 180 -15.40 -2.27 27.76
N LEU A 181 -14.19 -2.78 27.52
CA LEU A 181 -12.98 -2.34 28.22
C LEU A 181 -11.93 -1.87 27.21
N TYR A 182 -11.55 -0.60 27.30
CA TYR A 182 -10.54 0.03 26.47
C TYR A 182 -9.30 0.35 27.31
N LEU A 183 -8.20 -0.30 27.00
CA LEU A 183 -6.90 -0.18 27.67
C LEU A 183 -5.78 0.21 26.68
N SER A 184 -6.13 0.75 25.52
CA SER A 184 -5.14 1.10 24.51
C SER A 184 -4.24 2.24 24.95
N SER A 185 -2.94 2.15 24.62
CA SER A 185 -1.90 3.14 24.94
C SER A 185 -1.79 3.46 26.45
N CYS A 186 -1.91 2.45 27.31
CA CYS A 186 -1.91 2.63 28.76
C CYS A 186 -0.59 2.24 29.44
N ASN A 187 0.49 2.13 28.66
CA ASN A 187 1.83 1.78 29.15
C ASN A 187 1.85 0.54 30.06
N ILE A 188 1.03 -0.46 29.70
CA ILE A 188 0.90 -1.71 30.42
C ILE A 188 2.10 -2.58 30.06
N LYS A 189 2.79 -3.10 31.09
CA LYS A 189 3.98 -3.95 30.94
C LYS A 189 3.68 -5.41 31.26
N TYR A 190 2.64 -5.67 32.04
CA TYR A 190 2.30 -7.00 32.52
C TYR A 190 0.80 -7.14 32.77
N ILE A 191 0.24 -8.26 32.35
CA ILE A 191 -1.15 -8.66 32.66
C ILE A 191 -1.09 -10.05 33.28
N GLU A 192 -1.55 -10.14 34.52
CA GLU A 192 -1.60 -11.39 35.28
C GLU A 192 -2.70 -12.33 34.72
N LYS A 193 -2.44 -13.61 34.78
CA LYS A 193 -3.47 -14.61 34.50
C LYS A 193 -4.57 -14.52 35.58
N GLY A 194 -5.84 -14.40 35.17
CA GLY A 194 -6.96 -14.17 36.04
C GLY A 194 -7.47 -12.71 36.06
N ALA A 195 -6.73 -11.78 35.43
CA ALA A 195 -7.07 -10.36 35.46
C ALA A 195 -8.47 -10.04 34.88
N PHE A 196 -8.96 -10.82 33.94
CA PHE A 196 -10.27 -10.64 33.32
C PHE A 196 -11.28 -11.74 33.64
N VAL A 197 -10.93 -12.71 34.48
CA VAL A 197 -11.77 -13.89 34.76
C VAL A 197 -13.13 -13.54 35.36
N HIS A 198 -13.25 -12.42 36.08
CA HIS A 198 -14.47 -11.96 36.69
C HIS A 198 -15.39 -11.13 35.77
N LEU A 199 -14.91 -10.80 34.55
CA LEU A 199 -15.66 -9.99 33.60
C LEU A 199 -16.52 -10.87 32.67
N ASN A 200 -17.51 -11.55 33.28
CA ASN A 200 -18.33 -12.54 32.55
C ASN A 200 -19.19 -11.94 31.42
N ASP A 201 -19.53 -10.65 31.51
CA ASP A 201 -20.34 -9.94 30.52
C ASP A 201 -19.49 -9.20 29.47
N LEU A 202 -18.16 -9.34 29.52
CA LEU A 202 -17.26 -8.64 28.62
C LEU A 202 -17.46 -9.07 27.15
N GLU A 203 -17.80 -8.10 26.30
CA GLU A 203 -18.05 -8.28 24.87
C GLU A 203 -16.93 -7.70 24.00
N PHE A 204 -16.25 -6.66 24.50
CA PHE A 204 -15.19 -5.94 23.78
C PHE A 204 -13.98 -5.69 24.68
N LEU A 205 -12.79 -6.04 24.18
CA LEU A 205 -11.50 -5.74 24.83
C LEU A 205 -10.52 -5.14 23.84
N ASP A 206 -9.95 -3.98 24.16
CA ASP A 206 -8.85 -3.35 23.43
C ASP A 206 -7.66 -3.12 24.37
N ILE A 207 -6.56 -3.81 24.09
CA ILE A 207 -5.26 -3.68 24.78
C ILE A 207 -4.15 -3.13 23.87
N SER A 208 -4.51 -2.59 22.71
CA SER A 208 -3.58 -2.15 21.67
C SER A 208 -2.63 -1.05 22.15
N TYR A 209 -1.48 -0.91 21.48
CA TYR A 209 -0.48 0.14 21.72
C TYR A 209 0.14 0.14 23.13
N ASN A 210 0.22 -1.02 23.77
CA ASN A 210 0.96 -1.22 25.01
C ASN A 210 2.32 -1.88 24.68
N LEU A 211 3.31 -1.09 24.31
CA LEU A 211 4.53 -1.51 23.62
C LEU A 211 5.47 -2.43 24.43
N ASP A 212 5.26 -2.51 25.75
CA ASP A 212 6.06 -3.35 26.64
C ASP A 212 5.40 -4.72 26.94
N LEU A 213 4.17 -4.99 26.41
CA LEU A 213 3.45 -6.24 26.73
C LEU A 213 3.99 -7.47 26.03
N THR A 214 4.33 -7.36 24.74
CA THR A 214 4.61 -8.45 23.81
C THR A 214 3.45 -9.43 23.59
N ILE A 215 3.49 -10.23 22.54
CA ILE A 215 2.45 -11.26 22.27
C ILE A 215 2.45 -12.40 23.29
N SER A 216 3.49 -12.53 24.11
CA SER A 216 3.58 -13.52 25.19
C SER A 216 2.53 -13.34 26.28
N VAL A 217 1.87 -12.18 26.36
CA VAL A 217 0.74 -11.94 27.27
C VAL A 217 -0.55 -12.65 26.83
N LEU A 218 -0.70 -12.95 25.55
CA LEU A 218 -1.93 -13.53 24.98
C LEU A 218 -2.40 -14.82 25.66
N PRO A 219 -1.55 -15.78 26.07
CA PRO A 219 -2.00 -16.96 26.82
C PRO A 219 -2.77 -16.62 28.10
N ASN A 220 -2.36 -15.58 28.85
CA ASN A 220 -3.04 -15.17 30.07
C ASN A 220 -4.42 -14.59 29.75
N ILE A 221 -4.46 -13.66 28.79
CA ILE A 221 -5.68 -12.97 28.39
C ILE A 221 -6.70 -13.96 27.78
N THR A 222 -6.26 -14.75 26.80
CA THR A 222 -7.17 -15.67 26.11
C THR A 222 -7.72 -16.76 27.05
N HIS A 223 -6.93 -17.16 28.06
CA HIS A 223 -7.38 -18.07 29.11
C HIS A 223 -8.57 -17.45 29.89
N ASP A 224 -8.51 -16.18 30.23
CA ASP A 224 -9.54 -15.53 31.02
C ASP A 224 -10.80 -15.25 30.17
N LEU A 225 -10.62 -14.83 28.94
CA LEU A 225 -11.72 -14.51 28.02
C LEU A 225 -12.64 -15.69 27.68
N GLN A 226 -12.20 -16.95 27.87
CA GLN A 226 -13.07 -18.12 27.67
C GLN A 226 -14.30 -18.14 28.59
N TYR A 227 -14.25 -17.40 29.72
CA TYR A 227 -15.34 -17.29 30.67
C TYR A 227 -16.26 -16.08 30.44
N SER A 228 -15.96 -15.27 29.41
CA SER A 228 -16.69 -14.05 29.06
C SER A 228 -17.59 -14.23 27.83
N LYS A 229 -18.34 -13.16 27.51
CA LYS A 229 -19.12 -13.05 26.25
C LYS A 229 -18.35 -12.34 25.14
N ILE A 230 -17.04 -12.42 25.12
CA ILE A 230 -16.17 -11.67 24.22
C ILE A 230 -16.56 -11.88 22.75
N GLN A 231 -16.74 -10.79 22.02
CA GLN A 231 -17.02 -10.74 20.58
C GLN A 231 -15.92 -10.05 19.80
N THR A 232 -15.20 -9.11 20.42
CA THR A 232 -14.13 -8.33 19.76
C THR A 232 -12.91 -8.25 20.67
N LEU A 233 -11.76 -8.63 20.12
CA LEU A 233 -10.45 -8.50 20.77
C LEU A 233 -9.51 -7.73 19.86
N PHE A 234 -9.03 -6.58 20.33
CA PHE A 234 -7.95 -5.80 19.73
C PHE A 234 -6.71 -5.89 20.60
N ALA A 235 -5.64 -6.39 20.00
CA ALA A 235 -4.33 -6.57 20.61
C ALA A 235 -3.24 -6.14 19.61
N ASN A 236 -3.37 -4.91 19.12
CA ASN A 236 -2.50 -4.33 18.10
C ASN A 236 -1.29 -3.66 18.74
N ASN A 237 -0.15 -3.74 18.08
CA ASN A 237 1.07 -3.03 18.46
C ASN A 237 1.39 -3.19 19.97
N LEU A 238 1.55 -4.45 20.40
CA LEU A 238 1.89 -4.80 21.79
C LEU A 238 3.39 -4.69 22.08
N GLN A 239 4.20 -4.33 21.09
CA GLN A 239 5.64 -4.23 21.20
C GLN A 239 6.24 -3.27 20.19
N CYS A 240 7.46 -2.82 20.44
CA CYS A 240 8.18 -1.97 19.49
C CYS A 240 8.31 -2.66 18.13
N THR A 241 8.17 -1.89 17.06
CA THR A 241 8.21 -2.38 15.67
C THR A 241 9.60 -2.86 15.24
N ASN A 242 10.66 -2.41 15.91
CA ASN A 242 12.05 -2.80 15.62
C ASN A 242 12.44 -4.07 16.37
N GLY A 243 13.08 -5.03 15.68
CA GLY A 243 13.61 -6.25 16.24
C GLY A 243 13.29 -7.50 15.41
N LEU A 244 13.60 -8.68 15.94
CA LEU A 244 13.37 -9.96 15.26
C LEU A 244 11.86 -10.27 15.15
N SER A 245 11.47 -10.94 14.06
CA SER A 245 10.11 -11.43 13.86
C SER A 245 9.75 -12.49 14.90
N LEU A 246 8.49 -12.50 15.33
CA LEU A 246 7.96 -13.42 16.33
C LEU A 246 7.13 -14.53 15.69
N ILE A 247 6.97 -15.63 16.43
CA ILE A 247 6.10 -16.75 16.03
C ILE A 247 4.78 -16.65 16.80
N LEU A 248 3.68 -16.50 16.09
CA LEU A 248 2.34 -16.64 16.68
C LEU A 248 2.04 -18.14 16.86
N ARG A 249 2.08 -18.59 18.10
CA ARG A 249 1.92 -20.00 18.46
C ARG A 249 0.48 -20.35 18.84
N ILE A 250 0.10 -21.59 18.68
CA ILE A 250 -1.20 -22.13 19.15
C ILE A 250 -1.43 -21.81 20.64
N ASN A 251 -0.37 -21.88 21.46
CA ASN A 251 -0.48 -21.58 22.88
C ASN A 251 -0.96 -20.15 23.18
N HIS A 252 -0.70 -19.19 22.29
CA HIS A 252 -1.15 -17.80 22.45
C HIS A 252 -2.68 -17.67 22.34
N ILE A 253 -3.33 -18.52 21.55
CA ILE A 253 -4.75 -18.32 21.16
C ILE A 253 -5.67 -19.50 21.46
N LYS A 254 -5.15 -20.65 21.88
CA LYS A 254 -5.91 -21.92 22.00
C LYS A 254 -7.21 -21.81 22.82
N TYR A 255 -7.24 -20.93 23.82
CA TYR A 255 -8.40 -20.73 24.67
C TYR A 255 -9.52 -19.94 23.99
N LEU A 256 -9.22 -19.20 22.91
CA LEU A 256 -10.23 -18.47 22.14
C LEU A 256 -11.23 -19.41 21.48
N ARG A 257 -10.87 -20.69 21.23
CA ARG A 257 -11.77 -21.71 20.65
C ARG A 257 -13.12 -21.82 21.37
N ASN A 258 -13.12 -21.56 22.67
CA ASN A 258 -14.29 -21.70 23.54
C ASN A 258 -15.07 -20.38 23.69
N THR A 259 -14.70 -19.33 22.99
CA THR A 259 -15.33 -18.01 23.07
C THR A 259 -16.36 -17.78 21.97
N SER A 260 -17.12 -16.67 22.10
CA SER A 260 -18.03 -16.15 21.08
C SER A 260 -17.39 -15.11 20.17
N LEU A 261 -16.05 -15.09 20.05
CA LEU A 261 -15.30 -14.07 19.34
C LEU A 261 -15.72 -14.01 17.87
N LYS A 262 -15.94 -12.78 17.38
CA LYS A 262 -16.32 -12.46 15.99
C LYS A 262 -15.22 -11.67 15.28
N VAL A 263 -14.47 -10.86 16.02
CA VAL A 263 -13.42 -9.98 15.49
C VAL A 263 -12.13 -10.17 16.30
N LEU A 264 -11.04 -10.50 15.61
CA LEU A 264 -9.68 -10.59 16.16
C LEU A 264 -8.76 -9.67 15.38
N SER A 265 -8.07 -8.77 16.07
CA SER A 265 -7.07 -7.89 15.47
C SER A 265 -5.74 -7.98 16.22
N LEU A 266 -4.67 -8.30 15.47
CA LEU A 266 -3.29 -8.47 15.92
C LEU A 266 -2.31 -7.65 15.06
N VAL A 267 -2.73 -6.46 14.64
CA VAL A 267 -1.97 -5.57 13.74
C VAL A 267 -0.67 -5.12 14.40
N GLN A 268 0.41 -4.98 13.63
CA GLN A 268 1.70 -4.42 14.04
C GLN A 268 2.36 -5.14 15.24
N ASN A 269 2.32 -6.46 15.27
CA ASN A 269 2.90 -7.27 16.36
C ASN A 269 4.20 -7.98 16.00
N ARG A 270 4.85 -7.61 14.89
CA ARG A 270 6.08 -8.25 14.41
C ARG A 270 5.95 -9.76 14.19
N ILE A 271 4.72 -10.24 13.94
CA ILE A 271 4.49 -11.65 13.64
C ILE A 271 5.12 -11.98 12.28
N GLY A 272 6.16 -12.79 12.27
CA GLY A 272 6.80 -13.25 11.04
C GLY A 272 6.33 -14.64 10.62
N ILE A 273 5.93 -15.45 11.56
CA ILE A 273 5.51 -16.84 11.33
C ILE A 273 4.22 -17.10 12.12
N ILE A 274 3.26 -17.75 11.47
CA ILE A 274 2.07 -18.31 12.12
C ILE A 274 2.26 -19.82 12.21
N GLU A 275 2.09 -20.37 13.41
CA GLU A 275 2.24 -21.83 13.64
C GLU A 275 1.22 -22.62 12.82
N HIS A 276 1.65 -23.73 12.25
CA HIS A 276 0.83 -24.61 11.43
C HIS A 276 -0.45 -25.05 12.16
N LEU A 277 -1.59 -25.05 11.47
CA LEU A 277 -2.93 -25.37 12.00
C LEU A 277 -3.43 -24.45 13.13
N LEU A 278 -2.81 -23.29 13.34
CA LEU A 278 -3.24 -22.33 14.36
C LEU A 278 -4.72 -21.97 14.22
N PHE A 279 -5.23 -21.80 13.00
CA PHE A 279 -6.63 -21.43 12.76
C PHE A 279 -7.67 -22.47 13.23
N MET A 280 -7.28 -23.72 13.42
CA MET A 280 -8.15 -24.75 14.03
C MET A 280 -8.51 -24.44 15.48
N TYR A 281 -7.71 -23.61 16.16
CA TYR A 281 -7.91 -23.23 17.57
C TYR A 281 -8.66 -21.91 17.74
N LEU A 282 -9.10 -21.31 16.65
CA LEU A 282 -9.98 -20.14 16.68
C LEU A 282 -11.46 -20.54 16.72
N PRO A 283 -12.33 -19.69 17.30
CA PRO A 283 -13.75 -20.00 17.42
C PRO A 283 -14.46 -19.97 16.06
N LYS A 284 -15.43 -20.88 15.88
CA LYS A 284 -16.24 -20.95 14.65
C LYS A 284 -17.14 -19.73 14.44
N THR A 285 -17.32 -18.89 15.47
CA THR A 285 -18.09 -17.63 15.40
C THR A 285 -17.34 -16.50 14.72
N LEU A 286 -16.04 -16.67 14.46
CA LEU A 286 -15.16 -15.64 13.93
C LEU A 286 -15.60 -15.21 12.53
N LYS A 287 -15.68 -13.88 12.33
CA LYS A 287 -16.10 -13.25 11.07
C LYS A 287 -14.99 -12.43 10.44
N TYR A 288 -14.14 -11.85 11.26
CA TYR A 288 -13.06 -10.97 10.80
C TYR A 288 -11.78 -11.25 11.57
N ILE A 289 -10.70 -11.48 10.82
CA ILE A 289 -9.33 -11.52 11.33
C ILE A 289 -8.53 -10.45 10.61
N ASN A 290 -7.83 -9.64 11.40
CA ASN A 290 -6.87 -8.66 10.91
C ASN A 290 -5.50 -8.91 11.55
N ILE A 291 -4.49 -9.18 10.71
CA ILE A 291 -3.08 -9.37 11.10
C ILE A 291 -2.19 -8.45 10.24
N ASP A 292 -2.71 -7.29 9.83
CA ASP A 292 -1.98 -6.33 9.00
C ASP A 292 -0.70 -5.81 9.68
N ASP A 293 0.20 -5.28 8.87
CA ASP A 293 1.47 -4.67 9.30
C ASP A 293 2.34 -5.60 10.14
N ASN A 294 2.30 -6.89 9.81
CA ASN A 294 3.18 -7.90 10.35
C ASN A 294 4.13 -8.42 9.25
N PRO A 295 5.44 -8.53 9.50
CA PRO A 295 6.41 -8.96 8.49
C PRO A 295 6.35 -10.48 8.26
N LEU A 296 5.23 -10.96 7.75
CA LEU A 296 5.00 -12.38 7.54
C LEU A 296 5.97 -12.94 6.48
N ILE A 297 6.74 -13.96 6.85
CA ILE A 297 7.80 -14.52 6.01
C ILE A 297 7.30 -15.68 5.15
N TYR A 298 6.17 -16.29 5.53
CA TYR A 298 5.67 -17.52 4.93
C TYR A 298 4.15 -17.46 4.72
N GLY A 299 3.68 -17.85 3.54
CA GLY A 299 2.28 -17.62 3.11
C GLY A 299 1.33 -18.81 3.20
N ALA A 300 1.81 -20.03 3.55
CA ALA A 300 0.98 -21.23 3.50
C ALA A 300 -0.20 -21.23 4.50
N TYR A 301 -0.09 -20.52 5.60
CA TYR A 301 -1.16 -20.38 6.61
C TYR A 301 -2.45 -19.75 6.05
N VAL A 302 -2.38 -18.94 4.99
CA VAL A 302 -3.58 -18.39 4.31
C VAL A 302 -4.51 -19.52 3.82
N LEU A 303 -3.93 -20.66 3.48
CA LEU A 303 -4.61 -21.81 2.91
C LEU A 303 -5.17 -22.77 3.99
N GLU A 304 -4.89 -22.51 5.26
CA GLU A 304 -5.36 -23.30 6.40
C GLU A 304 -6.66 -22.76 7.03
N GLY A 305 -7.30 -21.79 6.38
CA GLY A 305 -8.48 -21.09 6.91
C GLY A 305 -9.80 -21.83 6.77
N ASP A 306 -9.85 -23.02 6.15
CA ASP A 306 -11.07 -23.80 5.87
C ASP A 306 -11.87 -24.20 7.13
N PHE A 307 -11.21 -24.26 8.29
CA PHE A 307 -11.83 -24.50 9.60
C PHE A 307 -12.73 -23.36 10.09
N LEU A 308 -12.58 -22.15 9.56
CA LEU A 308 -13.27 -20.93 9.99
C LEU A 308 -14.56 -20.71 9.18
N LEU A 309 -15.57 -21.53 9.43
CA LEU A 309 -16.80 -21.65 8.63
C LEU A 309 -17.62 -20.34 8.49
N ASN A 310 -17.46 -19.38 9.41
CA ASN A 310 -18.17 -18.11 9.42
C ASN A 310 -17.30 -16.91 9.08
N LEU A 311 -16.03 -17.13 8.73
CA LEU A 311 -15.13 -16.04 8.38
C LEU A 311 -15.60 -15.36 7.10
N GLU A 312 -15.77 -14.02 7.18
CA GLU A 312 -16.21 -13.17 6.08
C GLU A 312 -15.06 -12.34 5.50
N ARG A 313 -14.07 -11.97 6.35
CA ARG A 313 -12.92 -11.15 5.96
C ARG A 313 -11.65 -11.61 6.66
N LEU A 314 -10.54 -11.61 5.90
CA LEU A 314 -9.21 -11.99 6.35
C LEU A 314 -8.18 -11.03 5.74
N ASP A 315 -7.50 -10.26 6.58
CA ASP A 315 -6.53 -9.26 6.18
C ASP A 315 -5.13 -9.59 6.72
N PHE A 316 -4.13 -9.55 5.82
CA PHE A 316 -2.71 -9.76 6.07
C PHE A 316 -1.87 -8.72 5.33
N ASP A 317 -2.34 -7.50 5.20
CA ASP A 317 -1.63 -6.47 4.46
C ASP A 317 -0.40 -5.98 5.22
N ASN A 318 0.64 -5.57 4.49
CA ASN A 318 1.81 -4.93 5.08
C ASN A 318 1.99 -3.54 4.47
N THR A 319 1.58 -2.52 5.19
CA THR A 319 1.67 -1.12 4.76
C THR A 319 2.94 -0.43 5.25
N TYR A 320 3.84 -1.19 5.88
CA TYR A 320 5.00 -0.71 6.67
C TYR A 320 6.10 0.00 5.86
N ASP A 321 5.85 0.43 4.64
CA ASP A 321 6.81 1.16 3.81
C ASP A 321 6.69 2.70 3.93
N ASP A 322 5.85 3.22 4.82
CA ASP A 322 5.76 4.67 5.04
C ASP A 322 6.73 5.11 6.17
N PRO A 323 7.87 5.74 5.83
CA PRO A 323 8.82 6.25 6.82
C PRO A 323 8.27 7.41 7.65
N THR A 324 7.05 7.91 7.36
CA THR A 324 6.42 9.02 8.09
C THR A 324 5.67 8.57 9.35
N HIS A 325 5.38 7.28 9.51
CA HIS A 325 4.92 6.74 10.78
C HIS A 325 6.11 6.55 11.73
N GLU A 326 6.60 7.65 12.28
CA GLU A 326 7.36 7.62 13.52
C GLU A 326 6.44 7.02 14.59
N THR A 327 6.42 5.69 14.68
CA THR A 327 5.87 5.01 15.85
C THR A 327 6.69 5.47 17.04
N GLY A 328 6.02 6.05 18.04
CA GLY A 328 6.60 6.73 19.18
C GLY A 328 7.46 5.89 20.12
N CYS A 329 8.28 5.01 19.58
CA CYS A 329 9.42 4.42 20.28
C CYS A 329 10.48 5.50 20.38
N ASN A 330 10.37 6.33 21.42
CA ASN A 330 11.43 7.26 21.78
C ASN A 330 12.74 6.45 21.90
N TYR A 331 13.77 6.86 21.17
CA TYR A 331 15.14 6.32 21.18
C TYR A 331 15.81 6.30 22.58
N TYR A 332 15.11 6.78 23.60
CA TYR A 332 15.57 6.94 24.98
C TYR A 332 14.96 5.95 25.98
N SER A 333 14.07 5.04 25.58
CA SER A 333 13.72 3.95 26.49
C SER A 333 14.72 2.81 26.29
N ASN A 334 15.70 2.72 27.16
CA ASN A 334 16.62 1.57 27.30
C ASN A 334 15.91 0.26 27.69
N SER A 335 14.60 0.14 27.48
CA SER A 335 13.78 -1.00 27.87
C SER A 335 13.36 -1.90 26.72
N CYS A 336 13.87 -1.67 25.50
CA CYS A 336 13.83 -2.74 24.48
C CYS A 336 14.93 -3.77 24.80
N ASP A 337 15.02 -4.21 26.05
CA ASP A 337 15.83 -5.37 26.41
C ASP A 337 15.21 -6.58 25.69
N ASN A 338 15.93 -7.03 24.66
CA ASN A 338 15.73 -8.27 23.97
C ASN A 338 15.74 -9.43 24.98
N LYS A 339 14.58 -9.78 25.52
CA LYS A 339 14.38 -11.15 25.97
C LYS A 339 14.30 -11.97 24.69
N GLU A 340 15.46 -12.41 24.23
CA GLU A 340 15.58 -13.39 23.16
C GLU A 340 14.80 -14.64 23.57
N GLU A 341 13.57 -14.80 23.07
CA GLU A 341 13.02 -16.13 22.95
C GLU A 341 13.81 -16.80 21.83
N GLU A 342 14.70 -17.70 22.19
CA GLU A 342 15.45 -18.55 21.26
C GLU A 342 14.48 -19.14 20.23
N LEU A 343 14.73 -18.82 18.96
CA LEU A 343 14.09 -19.43 17.80
C LEU A 343 14.58 -20.89 17.67
N THR A 344 14.14 -21.78 18.56
CA THR A 344 14.29 -23.23 18.34
C THR A 344 13.22 -23.64 17.33
N VAL A 345 13.56 -23.56 16.06
CA VAL A 345 12.81 -24.21 14.98
C VAL A 345 13.16 -25.69 15.04
N GLU A 346 12.36 -26.49 15.74
CA GLU A 346 12.40 -27.94 15.53
C GLU A 346 11.97 -28.20 14.08
N GLY A 347 12.96 -28.67 13.29
CA GLY A 347 12.79 -28.87 11.86
C GLY A 347 11.81 -30.00 11.54
N THR A 348 10.60 -29.65 11.14
CA THR A 348 9.76 -30.53 10.34
C THR A 348 10.01 -30.20 8.88
N GLU A 349 10.74 -31.08 8.18
CA GLU A 349 10.87 -31.01 6.71
C GLU A 349 9.47 -31.11 6.06
N TYR A 350 8.98 -29.99 5.55
CA TYR A 350 7.76 -29.99 4.72
C TYR A 350 8.10 -30.47 3.31
N LYS A 351 7.81 -31.74 3.01
CA LYS A 351 7.71 -32.22 1.62
C LYS A 351 6.42 -31.69 1.04
N VAL A 352 6.48 -30.54 0.35
CA VAL A 352 5.40 -30.10 -0.54
C VAL A 352 5.33 -31.12 -1.69
N SER A 353 4.31 -31.96 -1.68
CA SER A 353 4.03 -32.86 -2.79
C SER A 353 3.53 -32.02 -3.98
N PRO A 354 4.08 -32.16 -5.19
CA PRO A 354 3.67 -31.38 -6.35
C PRO A 354 2.42 -31.97 -7.04
N ALA A 355 1.44 -32.41 -6.26
CA ALA A 355 0.15 -32.84 -6.80
C ALA A 355 -0.79 -31.61 -6.82
N PHE A 356 -1.54 -31.46 -7.91
CA PHE A 356 -2.66 -30.51 -8.04
C PHE A 356 -3.48 -30.46 -6.76
N SER A 357 -3.35 -29.40 -5.99
CA SER A 357 -4.08 -29.24 -4.74
C SER A 357 -5.08 -28.10 -4.91
N PHE A 358 -6.37 -28.44 -4.81
CA PHE A 358 -7.39 -27.42 -4.66
C PHE A 358 -7.39 -26.92 -3.22
N TYR A 359 -7.23 -25.61 -3.03
CA TYR A 359 -7.32 -24.99 -1.72
C TYR A 359 -8.76 -24.64 -1.39
N GLN A 360 -9.18 -25.06 -0.22
CA GLN A 360 -10.51 -24.78 0.28
C GLN A 360 -10.45 -23.49 1.14
N LEU A 361 -11.05 -22.42 0.66
CA LEU A 361 -11.24 -21.20 1.45
C LEU A 361 -12.41 -21.36 2.42
N PRO A 362 -12.45 -20.58 3.51
CA PRO A 362 -13.63 -20.47 4.35
C PRO A 362 -14.88 -20.21 3.50
N PRO A 363 -15.98 -20.98 3.69
CA PRO A 363 -17.11 -20.96 2.76
C PRO A 363 -17.84 -19.62 2.70
N LYS A 364 -17.72 -18.77 3.72
CA LYS A 364 -18.33 -17.43 3.80
C LYS A 364 -17.35 -16.30 3.55
N LEU A 365 -16.08 -16.60 3.24
CA LEU A 365 -15.06 -15.59 3.02
C LEU A 365 -15.38 -14.77 1.78
N LYS A 366 -15.59 -13.47 1.97
CA LYS A 366 -15.90 -12.50 0.92
C LYS A 366 -14.70 -11.65 0.53
N SER A 367 -13.85 -11.34 1.50
CA SER A 367 -12.67 -10.49 1.29
C SER A 367 -11.42 -11.17 1.85
N LEU A 368 -10.40 -11.28 1.01
CA LEU A 368 -9.07 -11.75 1.34
C LEU A 368 -8.07 -10.71 0.90
N SER A 369 -7.28 -10.18 1.84
CA SER A 369 -6.21 -9.26 1.56
C SER A 369 -4.86 -9.80 2.04
N ILE A 370 -3.87 -9.79 1.12
CA ILE A 370 -2.51 -10.28 1.34
C ILE A 370 -1.54 -9.30 0.67
N ALA A 371 -1.79 -8.00 0.82
CA ALA A 371 -1.03 -6.99 0.11
C ALA A 371 0.34 -6.74 0.76
N ASN A 372 1.33 -6.40 -0.08
CA ASN A 372 2.67 -5.95 0.33
C ASN A 372 3.43 -6.91 1.27
N GLN A 373 3.09 -8.18 1.26
CA GLN A 373 3.75 -9.19 2.10
C GLN A 373 5.09 -9.66 1.50
N LYS A 374 5.40 -9.25 0.27
CA LYS A 374 6.63 -9.63 -0.44
C LYS A 374 6.84 -11.14 -0.53
N ILE A 375 5.74 -11.88 -0.49
CA ILE A 375 5.75 -13.32 -0.58
C ILE A 375 5.64 -13.76 -2.04
N TYR A 376 6.35 -14.82 -2.35
CA TYR A 376 6.11 -15.58 -3.55
C TYR A 376 4.82 -16.38 -3.36
N LEU A 377 3.76 -15.94 -4.02
CA LEU A 377 2.52 -16.70 -4.07
C LEU A 377 2.55 -17.58 -5.33
N PRO A 378 2.79 -18.89 -5.18
CA PRO A 378 2.71 -19.80 -6.32
C PRO A 378 1.23 -20.07 -6.68
N LEU A 379 0.41 -19.00 -6.70
CA LEU A 379 -1.00 -19.06 -7.11
C LEU A 379 -1.18 -19.51 -8.57
N ILE A 380 -0.10 -19.88 -9.27
CA ILE A 380 -0.01 -19.59 -10.68
C ILE A 380 0.19 -20.83 -11.52
N ASP A 381 0.85 -21.83 -11.00
CA ASP A 381 1.17 -22.95 -11.87
C ASP A 381 0.23 -24.16 -11.76
N ASN A 382 -0.69 -24.24 -10.82
CA ASN A 382 -1.65 -25.36 -10.68
C ASN A 382 -2.46 -25.29 -9.36
N ILE A 383 -2.58 -24.10 -8.75
CA ILE A 383 -3.37 -23.95 -7.53
C ILE A 383 -4.78 -23.50 -7.89
N GLY A 384 -5.73 -24.42 -7.81
CA GLY A 384 -7.14 -24.10 -7.90
C GLY A 384 -7.72 -23.77 -6.53
N ILE A 385 -8.59 -22.78 -6.49
CA ILE A 385 -9.49 -22.58 -5.34
C ILE A 385 -10.74 -23.40 -5.60
N THR A 386 -11.27 -24.09 -4.55
CA THR A 386 -12.49 -24.85 -4.73
C THR A 386 -13.66 -23.96 -5.17
N PRO A 387 -14.48 -24.37 -6.13
CA PRO A 387 -15.61 -23.56 -6.63
C PRO A 387 -16.63 -23.18 -5.56
N GLN A 388 -16.71 -23.91 -4.46
CA GLN A 388 -17.63 -23.67 -3.33
C GLN A 388 -17.09 -22.60 -2.37
N ASN A 389 -16.71 -21.45 -2.90
CA ASN A 389 -16.31 -20.30 -2.09
C ASN A 389 -17.22 -19.09 -2.33
N SER A 390 -17.12 -18.07 -1.48
CA SER A 390 -17.92 -16.84 -1.55
C SER A 390 -17.06 -15.60 -1.84
N LEU A 391 -15.80 -15.78 -2.28
CA LEU A 391 -14.85 -14.68 -2.44
C LEU A 391 -15.29 -13.69 -3.51
N THR A 392 -15.41 -12.43 -3.11
CA THR A 392 -15.77 -11.31 -3.98
C THR A 392 -14.65 -10.28 -4.10
N HIS A 393 -13.77 -10.17 -3.12
CA HIS A 393 -12.66 -9.22 -3.10
C HIS A 393 -11.35 -9.95 -2.81
N LEU A 394 -10.37 -9.76 -3.69
CA LEU A 394 -9.02 -10.30 -3.53
C LEU A 394 -7.98 -9.21 -3.75
N HIS A 395 -7.18 -8.94 -2.73
CA HIS A 395 -6.10 -7.98 -2.73
C HIS A 395 -4.77 -8.70 -2.59
N VAL A 396 -3.93 -8.66 -3.61
CA VAL A 396 -2.61 -9.31 -3.66
C VAL A 396 -1.52 -8.38 -4.20
N GLN A 397 -1.79 -7.07 -4.15
CA GLN A 397 -0.84 -6.05 -4.61
C GLN A 397 0.46 -6.05 -3.79
N GLY A 398 1.57 -5.61 -4.41
CA GLY A 398 2.85 -5.43 -3.74
C GLY A 398 3.56 -6.72 -3.32
N ASN A 399 3.29 -7.83 -4.01
CA ASN A 399 3.92 -9.14 -3.77
C ASN A 399 4.91 -9.52 -4.88
N LEU A 400 5.38 -10.77 -4.85
CA LEU A 400 6.32 -11.33 -5.81
C LEU A 400 5.59 -12.26 -6.79
N ILE A 401 4.55 -11.78 -7.46
CA ILE A 401 3.80 -12.53 -8.46
C ILE A 401 4.36 -12.18 -9.84
N TYR A 402 4.85 -13.19 -10.55
CA TYR A 402 5.55 -13.01 -11.82
C TYR A 402 4.73 -13.40 -13.04
N ASP A 403 3.81 -14.31 -12.84
CA ASP A 403 3.07 -14.97 -13.91
C ASP A 403 1.60 -15.18 -13.51
N ILE A 404 0.67 -14.86 -14.38
CA ILE A 404 -0.77 -15.12 -14.20
C ILE A 404 -1.22 -16.08 -15.29
N GLN A 405 -1.23 -17.39 -14.99
CA GLN A 405 -1.60 -18.41 -15.96
C GLN A 405 -3.09 -18.75 -15.93
N HIS A 406 -3.61 -19.22 -14.80
CA HIS A 406 -5.01 -19.59 -14.66
C HIS A 406 -5.46 -19.49 -13.20
N LEU A 407 -6.40 -18.61 -12.94
CA LEU A 407 -6.98 -18.41 -11.61
C LEU A 407 -8.32 -19.16 -11.52
N SER A 408 -8.28 -20.44 -11.18
CA SER A 408 -9.48 -21.28 -11.15
C SER A 408 -10.28 -21.10 -9.85
N GLY A 409 -11.61 -21.27 -9.92
CA GLY A 409 -12.52 -21.26 -8.79
C GLY A 409 -12.99 -19.86 -8.31
N LEU A 410 -12.51 -18.78 -8.90
CA LEU A 410 -12.81 -17.40 -8.52
C LEU A 410 -13.99 -16.77 -9.30
N TRP A 411 -15.00 -17.54 -9.62
CA TRP A 411 -16.12 -17.13 -10.48
C TRP A 411 -17.05 -16.06 -9.87
N ARG A 412 -17.02 -15.85 -8.53
CA ARG A 412 -17.77 -14.80 -7.83
C ARG A 412 -17.00 -13.49 -7.66
N LEU A 413 -15.73 -13.46 -8.05
CA LEU A 413 -14.87 -12.32 -7.81
C LEU A 413 -15.40 -11.07 -8.53
N GLU A 414 -15.52 -9.98 -7.79
CA GLU A 414 -15.95 -8.66 -8.25
C GLU A 414 -14.79 -7.65 -8.27
N TYR A 415 -13.85 -7.81 -7.35
CA TYR A 415 -12.69 -6.93 -7.18
C TYR A 415 -11.40 -7.74 -7.11
N LEU A 416 -10.42 -7.37 -7.96
CA LEU A 416 -9.11 -8.01 -8.02
C LEU A 416 -8.01 -6.96 -8.17
N ASP A 417 -7.10 -6.93 -7.20
CA ASP A 417 -5.92 -6.06 -7.24
C ASP A 417 -4.63 -6.88 -7.27
N PHE A 418 -3.93 -6.81 -8.41
CA PHE A 418 -2.62 -7.38 -8.68
C PHE A 418 -1.54 -6.33 -8.86
N SER A 419 -1.81 -5.08 -8.49
CA SER A 419 -0.86 -3.98 -8.74
C SER A 419 0.47 -4.17 -8.00
N ASN A 420 1.50 -3.49 -8.49
CA ASN A 420 2.83 -3.46 -7.88
C ASN A 420 3.41 -4.86 -7.62
N ASN A 421 3.21 -5.77 -8.56
CA ASN A 421 3.88 -7.07 -8.62
C ASN A 421 4.96 -7.06 -9.70
N PHE A 422 5.51 -8.20 -10.01
CA PHE A 422 6.52 -8.36 -11.07
C PHE A 422 5.96 -9.15 -12.26
N CYS A 423 4.65 -9.08 -12.46
CA CYS A 423 3.97 -9.85 -13.47
C CYS A 423 4.44 -9.44 -14.86
N PHE A 424 5.10 -10.35 -15.57
CA PHE A 424 5.57 -10.14 -16.93
C PHE A 424 4.87 -11.04 -17.95
N ASN A 425 4.15 -12.06 -17.49
CA ASN A 425 3.42 -12.98 -18.34
C ASN A 425 1.97 -13.12 -17.85
N ILE A 426 1.04 -13.09 -18.81
CA ILE A 426 -0.38 -13.27 -18.55
C ILE A 426 -0.99 -14.08 -19.71
N THR A 427 -1.58 -15.21 -19.36
CA THR A 427 -2.16 -16.09 -20.39
C THR A 427 -3.61 -15.75 -20.70
N LYS A 428 -4.11 -16.15 -21.85
CA LYS A 428 -5.54 -15.99 -22.21
C LYS A 428 -6.51 -16.71 -21.27
N GLN A 429 -6.04 -17.71 -20.53
CA GLN A 429 -6.82 -18.44 -19.53
C GLN A 429 -6.78 -17.79 -18.13
N ALA A 430 -5.97 -16.76 -17.93
CA ALA A 430 -5.75 -16.13 -16.63
C ALA A 430 -7.06 -15.80 -15.89
N PHE A 431 -8.00 -15.22 -16.60
CA PHE A 431 -9.29 -14.78 -16.04
C PHE A 431 -10.49 -15.64 -16.49
N GLN A 432 -10.24 -16.91 -16.87
CA GLN A 432 -11.30 -17.78 -17.33
C GLN A 432 -12.39 -17.93 -16.25
N ASN A 433 -13.66 -17.76 -16.65
CA ASN A 433 -14.85 -17.82 -15.80
C ASN A 433 -15.04 -16.65 -14.80
N MET A 434 -14.24 -15.58 -14.86
CA MET A 434 -14.40 -14.41 -14.00
C MET A 434 -15.42 -13.38 -14.58
N THR A 435 -16.58 -13.84 -14.95
CA THR A 435 -17.61 -12.99 -15.62
C THR A 435 -18.20 -11.90 -14.73
N ASN A 436 -18.07 -12.03 -13.41
CA ASN A 436 -18.57 -11.08 -12.41
C ASN A 436 -17.54 -9.98 -12.03
N LEU A 437 -16.32 -10.08 -12.54
CA LEU A 437 -15.27 -9.12 -12.19
C LEU A 437 -15.64 -7.72 -12.71
N LEU A 438 -15.70 -6.76 -11.79
CA LEU A 438 -16.03 -5.36 -12.04
C LEU A 438 -14.80 -4.45 -12.04
N PHE A 439 -13.83 -4.77 -11.20
CA PHE A 439 -12.61 -4.00 -11.01
C PHE A 439 -11.39 -4.90 -11.13
N LEU A 440 -10.45 -4.53 -12.00
CA LEU A 440 -9.16 -5.19 -12.18
C LEU A 440 -8.04 -4.17 -12.19
N ASN A 441 -7.14 -4.27 -11.22
CA ASN A 441 -5.94 -3.46 -11.14
C ASN A 441 -4.70 -4.32 -11.44
N LEU A 442 -4.00 -4.01 -12.51
CA LEU A 442 -2.74 -4.62 -12.95
C LEU A 442 -1.61 -3.59 -13.02
N SER A 443 -1.79 -2.41 -12.41
CA SER A 443 -0.80 -1.33 -12.46
C SER A 443 0.53 -1.72 -11.79
N GLY A 444 1.61 -1.05 -12.18
CA GLY A 444 2.93 -1.29 -11.57
C GLY A 444 3.50 -2.69 -11.81
N ASN A 445 3.24 -3.27 -12.98
CA ASN A 445 3.73 -4.58 -13.40
C ASN A 445 4.67 -4.47 -14.63
N LEU A 446 5.01 -5.59 -15.26
CA LEU A 446 5.94 -5.67 -16.37
C LEU A 446 5.28 -6.25 -17.64
N LEU A 447 3.98 -5.99 -17.83
CA LEU A 447 3.14 -6.60 -18.87
C LEU A 447 3.37 -6.05 -20.28
N GLY A 448 4.12 -4.96 -20.44
CA GLY A 448 4.26 -4.26 -21.71
C GLY A 448 4.76 -5.13 -22.87
N LYS A 449 5.67 -6.07 -22.60
CA LYS A 449 6.17 -7.00 -23.62
C LYS A 449 5.11 -8.04 -24.01
N GLU A 450 4.35 -8.51 -23.04
CA GLU A 450 3.34 -9.56 -23.27
C GLU A 450 2.11 -8.99 -23.98
N LEU A 451 1.57 -7.86 -23.51
CA LEU A 451 0.37 -7.25 -24.09
C LEU A 451 0.54 -6.76 -25.53
N LYS A 452 1.77 -6.70 -26.03
CA LYS A 452 2.08 -6.41 -27.43
C LYS A 452 1.96 -7.63 -28.35
N ARG A 453 2.04 -8.85 -27.80
CA ARG A 453 2.07 -10.09 -28.59
C ARG A 453 0.67 -10.45 -29.10
N GLN A 454 0.62 -11.18 -30.21
CA GLN A 454 -0.62 -11.72 -30.74
C GLN A 454 -1.30 -12.71 -29.78
N SER A 455 -0.54 -13.37 -28.90
CA SER A 455 -1.07 -14.27 -27.87
C SER A 455 -1.97 -13.56 -26.85
N SER A 456 -1.84 -12.23 -26.70
CA SER A 456 -2.58 -11.43 -25.71
C SER A 456 -3.91 -10.87 -26.24
N GLU A 457 -4.26 -11.11 -27.51
CA GLU A 457 -5.51 -10.57 -28.11
C GLU A 457 -6.79 -10.99 -27.37
N HIS A 458 -6.73 -12.08 -26.61
CA HIS A 458 -7.86 -12.68 -25.89
C HIS A 458 -7.73 -12.70 -24.37
N VAL A 459 -6.78 -11.97 -23.81
CA VAL A 459 -6.50 -11.99 -22.34
C VAL A 459 -7.70 -11.54 -21.51
N PHE A 460 -8.44 -10.53 -21.98
CA PHE A 460 -9.59 -9.96 -21.24
C PHE A 460 -10.96 -10.45 -21.72
N ASP A 461 -11.05 -11.41 -22.64
CA ASP A 461 -12.30 -11.84 -23.27
C ASP A 461 -13.36 -12.37 -22.29
N HIS A 462 -12.90 -12.98 -21.20
CA HIS A 462 -13.80 -13.54 -20.19
C HIS A 462 -14.37 -12.48 -19.23
N LEU A 463 -13.81 -11.26 -19.24
CA LEU A 463 -14.15 -10.18 -18.30
C LEU A 463 -15.32 -9.32 -18.79
N ARG A 464 -16.42 -9.95 -19.13
CA ARG A 464 -17.58 -9.28 -19.70
C ARG A 464 -18.26 -8.28 -18.76
N GLY A 465 -18.09 -8.44 -17.44
CA GLY A 465 -18.62 -7.53 -16.41
C GLY A 465 -17.73 -6.33 -16.11
N LEU A 466 -16.48 -6.32 -16.60
CA LEU A 466 -15.43 -5.39 -16.19
C LEU A 466 -15.81 -3.94 -16.47
N LYS A 467 -15.72 -3.10 -15.42
CA LYS A 467 -16.00 -1.66 -15.48
C LYS A 467 -14.75 -0.82 -15.37
N VAL A 468 -13.80 -1.24 -14.55
CA VAL A 468 -12.56 -0.51 -14.28
C VAL A 468 -11.37 -1.42 -14.55
N LEU A 469 -10.49 -0.97 -15.44
CA LEU A 469 -9.22 -1.62 -15.74
C LEU A 469 -8.08 -0.63 -15.56
N ASP A 470 -7.14 -0.96 -14.68
CA ASP A 470 -5.91 -0.20 -14.50
C ASP A 470 -4.71 -0.99 -15.02
N LEU A 471 -4.03 -0.44 -16.04
CA LEU A 471 -2.81 -0.94 -16.67
C LEU A 471 -1.67 0.09 -16.58
N SER A 472 -1.77 1.07 -15.68
CA SER A 472 -0.72 2.10 -15.52
C SER A 472 0.60 1.49 -15.05
N TYR A 473 1.72 2.17 -15.31
CA TYR A 473 3.06 1.74 -14.87
C TYR A 473 3.44 0.32 -15.33
N ASN A 474 3.19 -0.03 -16.61
CA ASN A 474 3.44 -1.39 -17.14
C ASN A 474 4.47 -1.47 -18.26
N TRP A 475 5.15 -0.36 -18.59
CA TRP A 475 6.10 -0.28 -19.73
C TRP A 475 5.45 -0.64 -21.07
N ILE A 476 4.14 -0.39 -21.22
CA ILE A 476 3.38 -0.68 -22.43
C ILE A 476 3.82 0.30 -23.53
N THR A 477 4.37 -0.23 -24.61
CA THR A 477 4.68 0.57 -25.80
C THR A 477 3.50 0.55 -26.79
N ASN A 478 2.87 -0.59 -26.95
CA ASN A 478 1.70 -0.83 -27.78
C ASN A 478 0.82 -1.91 -27.14
N LEU A 479 -0.47 -1.90 -27.43
CA LEU A 479 -1.41 -2.99 -27.15
C LEU A 479 -1.83 -3.66 -28.47
N HIS A 480 -2.15 -4.95 -28.40
CA HIS A 480 -2.73 -5.63 -29.56
C HIS A 480 -4.07 -4.98 -29.92
N LYS A 481 -4.36 -4.83 -31.22
CA LYS A 481 -5.57 -4.10 -31.71
C LYS A 481 -6.87 -4.65 -31.14
N ASP A 482 -6.97 -5.97 -30.95
CA ASP A 482 -8.20 -6.66 -30.56
C ASP A 482 -8.28 -6.97 -29.06
N VAL A 483 -7.37 -6.42 -28.22
CA VAL A 483 -7.27 -6.73 -26.78
C VAL A 483 -8.53 -6.36 -25.99
N PHE A 484 -9.35 -5.43 -26.46
CA PHE A 484 -10.58 -4.95 -25.80
C PHE A 484 -11.86 -5.32 -26.52
N VAL A 485 -11.84 -6.14 -27.56
CA VAL A 485 -13.03 -6.46 -28.41
C VAL A 485 -14.21 -7.04 -27.61
N PHE A 486 -13.95 -7.78 -26.54
CA PHE A 486 -15.00 -8.40 -25.72
C PHE A 486 -15.29 -7.68 -24.40
N THR A 487 -14.68 -6.53 -24.14
CA THR A 487 -14.81 -5.77 -22.88
C THR A 487 -15.81 -4.62 -22.99
N SER A 488 -17.05 -4.92 -23.41
CA SER A 488 -18.07 -3.92 -23.73
C SER A 488 -18.57 -3.08 -22.56
N ASN A 489 -18.32 -3.48 -21.33
CA ASN A 489 -18.79 -2.81 -20.12
C ASN A 489 -17.75 -1.91 -19.45
N ILE A 490 -16.53 -1.78 -20.02
CA ILE A 490 -15.50 -0.90 -19.45
C ILE A 490 -16.04 0.55 -19.42
N GLU A 491 -16.00 1.14 -18.23
CA GLU A 491 -16.34 2.54 -17.95
C GLU A 491 -15.08 3.40 -17.78
N ASN A 492 -14.03 2.84 -17.12
CA ASN A 492 -12.77 3.54 -16.86
C ASN A 492 -11.58 2.68 -17.27
N LEU A 493 -10.70 3.23 -18.11
CA LEU A 493 -9.46 2.60 -18.55
C LEU A 493 -8.28 3.50 -18.19
N ASN A 494 -7.37 3.01 -17.35
CA ASN A 494 -6.14 3.72 -16.99
C ASN A 494 -4.94 3.07 -17.70
N LEU A 495 -4.28 3.83 -18.55
CA LEU A 495 -3.06 3.48 -19.29
C LEU A 495 -1.94 4.50 -19.01
N SER A 496 -2.05 5.29 -17.95
CA SER A 496 -1.07 6.32 -17.61
C SER A 496 0.30 5.72 -17.24
N ASN A 497 1.34 6.55 -17.30
CA ASN A 497 2.70 6.16 -16.91
C ASN A 497 3.19 4.89 -17.62
N ASN A 498 3.00 4.86 -18.95
CA ASN A 498 3.50 3.82 -19.84
C ASN A 498 4.42 4.43 -20.93
N GLU A 499 4.72 3.68 -21.95
CA GLU A 499 5.56 4.11 -23.09
C GLU A 499 4.77 4.17 -24.41
N ILE A 500 3.46 4.41 -24.33
CA ILE A 500 2.56 4.42 -25.49
C ILE A 500 2.90 5.60 -26.39
N GLU A 501 3.23 5.30 -27.66
CA GLU A 501 3.49 6.31 -28.69
C GLU A 501 2.24 6.64 -29.52
N SER A 502 1.35 5.65 -29.68
CA SER A 502 0.09 5.79 -30.43
C SER A 502 -0.99 4.84 -29.90
N VAL A 503 -2.27 5.21 -30.06
CA VAL A 503 -3.41 4.37 -29.72
C VAL A 503 -3.71 3.41 -30.86
N THR A 504 -3.25 2.16 -30.75
CA THR A 504 -3.36 1.13 -31.79
C THR A 504 -4.49 0.13 -31.56
N PHE A 505 -5.11 0.16 -30.40
CA PHE A 505 -6.16 -0.77 -29.96
C PHE A 505 -7.56 -0.23 -30.26
N ASP A 506 -8.46 -1.15 -30.65
CA ASP A 506 -9.85 -0.82 -31.00
C ASP A 506 -10.73 -0.75 -29.74
N MET A 507 -11.33 0.40 -29.49
CA MET A 507 -12.29 0.65 -28.40
C MET A 507 -13.75 0.66 -28.86
N SER A 508 -14.05 0.30 -30.10
CA SER A 508 -15.39 0.32 -30.66
C SER A 508 -16.39 -0.55 -29.90
N ALA A 509 -15.92 -1.63 -29.29
CA ALA A 509 -16.73 -2.51 -28.44
C ALA A 509 -17.04 -1.91 -27.05
N ALA A 510 -16.20 -1.00 -26.54
CA ALA A 510 -16.31 -0.39 -25.22
C ALA A 510 -17.36 0.76 -25.21
N SER A 511 -18.61 0.42 -25.52
CA SER A 511 -19.69 1.40 -25.69
C SER A 511 -20.07 2.18 -24.42
N LYS A 512 -19.58 1.79 -23.26
CA LYS A 512 -19.81 2.44 -21.95
C LYS A 512 -18.60 3.21 -21.42
N LEU A 513 -17.54 3.35 -22.23
CA LEU A 513 -16.31 4.03 -21.81
C LEU A 513 -16.60 5.51 -21.50
N ARG A 514 -16.33 5.91 -20.27
CA ARG A 514 -16.50 7.28 -19.76
C ARG A 514 -15.18 8.00 -19.55
N SER A 515 -14.13 7.25 -19.26
CA SER A 515 -12.83 7.83 -18.93
C SER A 515 -11.70 6.96 -19.45
N ILE A 516 -10.74 7.61 -20.12
CA ILE A 516 -9.46 7.02 -20.50
C ILE A 516 -8.31 7.92 -20.06
N ASP A 517 -7.37 7.35 -19.30
CA ASP A 517 -6.16 8.05 -18.88
C ASP A 517 -4.96 7.55 -19.69
N LEU A 518 -4.39 8.43 -20.49
CA LEU A 518 -3.20 8.26 -21.31
C LEU A 518 -2.06 9.19 -20.86
N SER A 519 -2.15 9.80 -19.68
CA SER A 519 -1.14 10.72 -19.16
C SER A 519 0.21 10.06 -18.96
N SER A 520 1.28 10.86 -18.98
CA SER A 520 2.66 10.38 -18.75
C SER A 520 3.04 9.21 -19.67
N ASN A 521 2.77 9.38 -20.98
CA ASN A 521 3.15 8.45 -22.05
C ASN A 521 4.11 9.14 -23.03
N LYS A 522 4.35 8.51 -24.16
CA LYS A 522 5.22 9.03 -25.23
C LYS A 522 4.42 9.50 -26.45
N ILE A 523 3.16 9.86 -26.28
CA ILE A 523 2.27 10.27 -27.37
C ILE A 523 2.70 11.66 -27.87
N VAL A 524 3.10 11.70 -29.12
CA VAL A 524 3.48 12.92 -29.82
C VAL A 524 2.29 13.55 -30.51
N MET A 525 1.46 12.74 -31.13
CA MET A 525 0.19 13.07 -31.78
C MET A 525 -0.66 11.80 -31.89
N MET A 526 -1.95 11.96 -32.16
CA MET A 526 -2.82 10.83 -32.55
C MET A 526 -3.03 10.86 -34.06
N ASP A 527 -2.96 9.69 -34.68
CA ASP A 527 -3.34 9.50 -36.06
C ASP A 527 -4.87 9.39 -36.23
N SER A 528 -5.38 9.47 -37.46
CA SER A 528 -6.82 9.40 -37.72
C SER A 528 -7.46 8.10 -37.21
N LYS A 529 -6.78 6.97 -37.27
CA LYS A 529 -7.30 5.70 -36.74
C LYS A 529 -7.45 5.71 -35.23
N SER A 530 -6.46 6.25 -34.52
CA SER A 530 -6.53 6.44 -33.06
C SER A 530 -7.67 7.35 -32.65
N MET A 531 -7.88 8.42 -33.41
CA MET A 531 -9.01 9.35 -33.20
C MET A 531 -10.35 8.67 -33.46
N ASP A 532 -10.48 7.89 -34.55
CA ASP A 532 -11.68 7.12 -34.90
C ASP A 532 -12.04 6.09 -33.82
N PHE A 533 -11.05 5.41 -33.22
CA PHE A 533 -11.28 4.45 -32.11
C PHE A 533 -11.86 5.13 -30.88
N LEU A 534 -11.36 6.32 -30.54
CA LEU A 534 -11.92 7.09 -29.43
C LEU A 534 -13.27 7.74 -29.77
N ASP A 535 -13.52 8.02 -31.04
CA ASP A 535 -14.80 8.56 -31.52
C ASP A 535 -15.89 7.50 -31.58
N ALA A 536 -15.54 6.23 -31.66
CA ALA A 536 -16.48 5.12 -31.67
C ALA A 536 -17.20 4.91 -30.32
N SER A 537 -16.72 5.52 -29.22
CA SER A 537 -17.41 5.52 -27.95
C SER A 537 -18.80 6.16 -28.08
N ARG A 538 -19.85 5.40 -27.69
CA ARG A 538 -21.24 5.83 -27.79
C ARG A 538 -21.73 6.71 -26.64
N GLU A 539 -20.94 6.84 -25.57
CA GLU A 539 -21.27 7.70 -24.45
C GLU A 539 -21.27 9.18 -24.85
N LYS A 540 -22.17 9.94 -24.27
CA LYS A 540 -22.35 11.35 -24.61
C LYS A 540 -21.15 12.23 -24.24
N GLN A 541 -20.32 11.79 -23.31
CA GLN A 541 -19.15 12.53 -22.87
C GLN A 541 -18.03 11.57 -22.43
N LEU A 542 -16.94 11.53 -23.21
CA LEU A 542 -15.73 10.78 -22.88
C LEU A 542 -14.69 11.74 -22.26
N PHE A 543 -14.21 11.42 -21.06
CA PHE A 543 -13.12 12.12 -20.41
C PHE A 543 -11.78 11.51 -20.85
N ILE A 544 -10.91 12.33 -21.43
CA ILE A 544 -9.58 11.93 -21.91
C ILE A 544 -8.52 12.71 -21.14
N GLN A 545 -7.60 12.00 -20.48
CA GLN A 545 -6.44 12.59 -19.82
C GLN A 545 -5.18 12.32 -20.65
N MET A 546 -4.43 13.38 -21.02
CA MET A 546 -3.21 13.27 -21.83
C MET A 546 -2.06 14.14 -21.29
N SER A 547 -2.12 14.57 -20.04
CA SER A 547 -1.06 15.36 -19.42
C SER A 547 0.30 14.65 -19.49
N ASN A 548 1.40 15.40 -19.46
CA ASN A 548 2.76 14.86 -19.49
C ASN A 548 3.12 13.99 -20.70
N ASN A 549 2.46 14.19 -21.85
CA ASN A 549 2.88 13.61 -23.12
C ASN A 549 3.72 14.63 -23.92
N PRO A 550 4.71 14.19 -24.72
CA PRO A 550 5.55 15.07 -25.52
C PRO A 550 4.84 15.54 -26.80
N LEU A 551 3.65 16.14 -26.64
CA LEU A 551 2.84 16.58 -27.78
C LEU A 551 3.61 17.56 -28.67
N GLN A 552 3.42 17.45 -29.97
CA GLN A 552 4.04 18.33 -30.96
C GLN A 552 2.99 19.24 -31.62
N CYS A 553 3.39 20.50 -31.86
CA CYS A 553 2.66 21.49 -32.61
C CYS A 553 3.33 21.65 -33.99
N THR A 554 3.04 20.73 -34.90
CA THR A 554 3.60 20.67 -36.27
C THR A 554 2.48 20.55 -37.30
N CYS A 555 2.83 20.68 -38.57
CA CYS A 555 1.83 20.46 -39.63
C CYS A 555 1.24 19.04 -39.61
N GLN A 556 2.01 18.04 -39.17
CA GLN A 556 1.53 16.65 -39.06
C GLN A 556 0.50 16.46 -37.93
N SER A 557 0.65 17.19 -36.83
CA SER A 557 -0.26 17.12 -35.69
C SER A 557 -1.47 18.05 -35.81
N MET A 558 -1.60 18.81 -36.89
CA MET A 558 -2.68 19.80 -37.03
C MET A 558 -4.08 19.18 -36.99
N GLU A 559 -4.25 18.01 -37.61
CA GLU A 559 -5.52 17.28 -37.61
C GLU A 559 -5.91 16.82 -36.19
N PHE A 560 -4.96 16.32 -35.44
CA PHE A 560 -5.11 15.97 -34.04
C PHE A 560 -5.47 17.19 -33.16
N LEU A 561 -4.79 18.33 -33.36
CA LEU A 561 -5.10 19.55 -32.60
C LEU A 561 -6.49 20.10 -32.92
N LYS A 562 -6.94 19.99 -34.20
CA LYS A 562 -8.31 20.34 -34.62
C LYS A 562 -9.32 19.39 -33.97
N TRP A 563 -9.07 18.09 -34.03
CA TRP A 563 -9.93 17.09 -33.41
C TRP A 563 -10.08 17.35 -31.89
N MET A 564 -9.01 17.72 -31.22
CA MET A 564 -9.03 18.06 -29.79
C MET A 564 -9.87 19.34 -29.52
N LYS A 565 -9.92 20.27 -30.46
CA LYS A 565 -10.73 21.50 -30.36
C LYS A 565 -12.22 21.24 -30.66
N GLU A 566 -12.51 20.47 -31.70
CA GLU A 566 -13.85 20.39 -32.32
C GLU A 566 -14.73 19.29 -31.73
N SER A 567 -14.16 18.40 -30.94
CA SER A 567 -14.90 17.28 -30.34
C SER A 567 -15.90 17.74 -29.30
N SER A 568 -17.19 17.75 -29.64
CA SER A 568 -18.30 18.13 -28.75
C SER A 568 -18.61 17.08 -27.68
N ASN A 569 -18.22 15.80 -27.91
CA ASN A 569 -18.54 14.66 -27.05
C ASN A 569 -17.35 14.25 -26.15
N LYS A 570 -16.22 14.97 -26.21
CA LYS A 570 -15.01 14.64 -25.47
C LYS A 570 -14.56 15.80 -24.62
N TYR A 571 -14.15 15.49 -23.42
CA TYR A 571 -13.58 16.44 -22.48
C TYR A 571 -12.14 16.06 -22.17
N PHE A 572 -11.20 16.88 -22.64
CA PHE A 572 -9.79 16.72 -22.28
C PHE A 572 -9.55 17.36 -20.92
N VAL A 573 -9.29 16.51 -19.93
CA VAL A 573 -9.08 16.95 -18.54
C VAL A 573 -7.84 17.82 -18.49
N ASP A 574 -7.96 19.02 -17.90
CA ASP A 574 -6.86 20.00 -17.75
C ASP A 574 -6.13 20.34 -19.06
N ARG A 575 -6.81 20.29 -20.20
CA ARG A 575 -6.23 20.57 -21.53
C ARG A 575 -5.43 21.87 -21.58
N GLU A 576 -5.84 22.88 -20.83
CA GLU A 576 -5.15 24.18 -20.80
C GLU A 576 -3.71 24.08 -20.32
N ASN A 577 -3.40 23.11 -19.50
CA ASN A 577 -2.08 22.86 -18.92
C ASN A 577 -1.21 21.92 -19.77
N TYR A 578 -1.77 21.34 -20.85
CA TYR A 578 -0.94 20.51 -21.75
C TYR A 578 0.06 21.40 -22.51
N THR A 579 1.25 20.89 -22.69
CA THR A 579 2.29 21.58 -23.44
C THR A 579 2.55 20.91 -24.78
N CYS A 580 2.68 21.66 -25.84
CA CYS A 580 3.19 21.15 -27.09
C CYS A 580 4.49 21.85 -27.51
N THR A 581 5.32 21.13 -28.24
CA THR A 581 6.63 21.60 -28.69
C THR A 581 6.60 21.87 -30.19
N PHE A 582 7.00 23.07 -30.59
CA PHE A 582 7.19 23.42 -32.00
C PHE A 582 8.51 22.87 -32.55
N THR A 583 8.67 22.92 -33.87
CA THR A 583 9.89 22.48 -34.57
C THR A 583 11.16 23.24 -34.18
N ASP A 584 11.04 24.45 -33.66
CA ASP A 584 12.11 25.29 -33.11
C ASP A 584 12.48 24.97 -31.64
N GLY A 585 11.81 23.99 -31.03
CA GLY A 585 11.99 23.60 -29.63
C GLY A 585 11.20 24.45 -28.63
N LYS A 586 10.44 25.44 -29.06
CA LYS A 586 9.62 26.27 -28.19
C LYS A 586 8.44 25.49 -27.66
N LYS A 587 8.25 25.48 -26.35
CA LYS A 587 7.09 24.87 -25.66
C LYS A 587 6.02 25.91 -25.40
N ILE A 588 4.77 25.58 -25.70
CA ILE A 588 3.60 26.45 -25.46
C ILE A 588 2.49 25.61 -24.84
N GLU A 589 1.75 26.22 -23.91
CA GLU A 589 0.56 25.60 -23.30
C GLU A 589 -0.62 25.62 -24.28
N LEU A 590 -1.42 24.56 -24.29
CA LEU A 590 -2.63 24.44 -25.15
C LEU A 590 -3.78 25.34 -24.69
N ARG A 591 -3.61 26.18 -23.68
CA ARG A 591 -4.54 27.26 -23.32
C ARG A 591 -4.90 28.12 -24.53
N HIS A 592 -3.95 28.35 -25.43
CA HIS A 592 -4.09 29.14 -26.65
C HIS A 592 -4.26 28.29 -27.91
N LEU A 593 -4.90 27.11 -27.80
CA LEU A 593 -5.03 26.12 -28.88
C LEU A 593 -5.54 26.72 -30.19
N GLU A 594 -6.49 27.65 -30.13
CA GLU A 594 -7.04 28.32 -31.31
C GLU A 594 -6.00 29.18 -32.06
N GLN A 595 -5.19 29.90 -31.31
CA GLN A 595 -4.11 30.72 -31.91
C GLN A 595 -3.03 29.83 -32.51
N ILE A 596 -2.71 28.70 -31.84
CA ILE A 596 -1.74 27.70 -32.29
C ILE A 596 -2.21 27.10 -33.62
N ILE A 597 -3.47 26.64 -33.70
CA ILE A 597 -4.04 26.07 -34.94
C ILE A 597 -4.00 27.10 -36.06
N THR A 598 -4.42 28.35 -35.81
CA THR A 598 -4.42 29.41 -36.83
C THR A 598 -3.00 29.74 -37.32
N SER A 599 -2.01 29.74 -36.41
CA SER A 599 -0.60 29.92 -36.75
C SER A 599 -0.05 28.77 -37.59
N LEU A 600 -0.36 27.53 -37.22
CA LEU A 600 0.01 26.33 -37.99
C LEU A 600 -0.65 26.30 -39.37
N GLU A 601 -1.93 26.67 -39.48
CA GLU A 601 -2.62 26.75 -40.77
C GLU A 601 -1.94 27.73 -41.72
N ARG A 602 -1.52 28.90 -41.24
CA ARG A 602 -0.76 29.87 -42.05
C ARG A 602 0.58 29.34 -42.50
N GLN A 603 1.32 28.64 -41.63
CA GLN A 603 2.62 28.08 -41.94
C GLN A 603 2.53 26.89 -42.88
N CYS A 604 1.56 25.99 -42.66
CA CYS A 604 1.42 24.75 -43.41
C CYS A 604 0.81 24.96 -44.80
N THR A 605 -0.14 25.90 -44.95
CA THR A 605 -0.74 26.24 -46.27
C THR A 605 0.25 26.96 -47.19
N SER A 606 1.19 27.76 -46.62
CA SER A 606 2.20 28.44 -47.45
C SER A 606 3.21 27.51 -48.11
N PHE A 607 3.42 26.30 -47.53
CA PHE A 607 4.37 25.34 -48.06
C PHE A 607 3.76 24.27 -48.95
N THR A 608 2.45 23.99 -48.89
CA THR A 608 1.83 22.92 -49.67
C THR A 608 1.89 23.17 -51.18
N THR A 609 1.61 24.38 -51.64
CA THR A 609 1.74 24.74 -53.07
C THR A 609 3.17 24.73 -53.56
N THR A 610 4.11 25.21 -52.74
CA THR A 610 5.54 25.18 -53.08
C THR A 610 6.10 23.76 -53.12
N ILE A 611 5.71 22.91 -52.16
CA ILE A 611 6.13 21.48 -52.12
C ILE A 611 5.52 20.74 -53.29
N VAL A 612 4.26 20.97 -53.66
CA VAL A 612 3.64 20.34 -54.85
C VAL A 612 4.36 20.72 -56.13
N ILE A 613 4.69 22.00 -56.29
CA ILE A 613 5.45 22.46 -57.46
C ILE A 613 6.85 21.89 -57.48
N VAL A 614 7.57 21.92 -56.33
CA VAL A 614 8.93 21.36 -56.22
C VAL A 614 8.93 19.85 -56.39
N THR A 615 7.95 19.12 -55.85
CA THR A 615 7.84 17.67 -56.02
C THR A 615 7.52 17.30 -57.47
N ILE A 616 6.68 18.05 -58.18
CA ILE A 616 6.44 17.84 -59.61
C ILE A 616 7.73 18.05 -60.40
N ILE A 617 8.44 19.14 -60.16
CA ILE A 617 9.72 19.42 -60.82
C ILE A 617 10.78 18.33 -60.50
N LEU A 618 10.86 17.91 -59.24
CA LEU A 618 11.76 16.82 -58.80
C LEU A 618 11.38 15.47 -59.44
N LEU A 619 10.11 15.13 -59.49
CA LEU A 619 9.66 13.90 -60.16
C LEU A 619 9.99 13.89 -61.64
N VAL A 620 9.80 15.00 -62.34
CA VAL A 620 10.16 15.11 -63.73
C VAL A 620 11.68 15.00 -63.92
N THR A 621 12.46 15.66 -63.08
CA THR A 621 13.94 15.54 -63.15
C THR A 621 14.43 14.15 -62.76
N ILE A 622 13.83 13.51 -61.71
CA ILE A 622 14.20 12.14 -61.33
C ILE A 622 13.84 11.14 -62.44
N ILE A 623 12.69 11.29 -63.10
CA ILE A 623 12.30 10.44 -64.23
C ILE A 623 13.31 10.58 -65.37
N PHE A 624 13.75 11.79 -65.66
CA PHE A 624 14.74 12.04 -66.71
C PHE A 624 16.11 11.44 -66.33
N VAL A 625 16.58 11.67 -65.10
CA VAL A 625 17.87 11.18 -64.58
C VAL A 625 17.86 9.66 -64.42
N THR A 626 16.79 9.10 -63.84
CA THR A 626 16.66 7.65 -63.64
C THR A 626 16.54 6.91 -64.98
N SER A 627 15.82 7.49 -65.96
CA SER A 627 15.76 6.92 -67.32
C SER A 627 17.13 6.95 -67.96
N ALA A 628 17.87 8.02 -67.82
CA ALA A 628 19.22 8.12 -68.33
C ALA A 628 20.22 7.16 -67.65
N ILE A 629 20.14 7.02 -66.32
CA ILE A 629 20.96 6.11 -65.54
C ILE A 629 20.61 4.65 -65.84
N MET A 630 19.27 4.31 -65.83
CA MET A 630 18.80 2.97 -66.16
C MET A 630 19.24 2.54 -67.57
N TYR A 631 19.21 3.43 -68.56
CA TYR A 631 19.70 3.18 -69.90
C TYR A 631 21.21 2.95 -69.97
N ARG A 632 21.99 3.76 -69.16
CA ARG A 632 23.50 3.68 -69.17
C ARG A 632 24.05 2.54 -68.34
N TYR A 633 23.34 2.16 -67.21
CA TYR A 633 23.86 1.17 -66.25
C TYR A 633 23.00 -0.11 -66.15
N ARG A 634 22.13 -0.38 -67.12
CA ARG A 634 21.16 -1.52 -67.11
C ARG A 634 21.74 -2.89 -66.78
N TRP A 635 23.00 -3.14 -67.02
CA TRP A 635 23.68 -4.39 -66.77
C TRP A 635 24.29 -4.46 -65.35
N ARG A 636 24.75 -3.35 -64.80
CA ARG A 636 25.24 -3.28 -63.38
C ARG A 636 24.18 -3.39 -62.37
N LEU A 637 23.01 -2.85 -62.61
CA LEU A 637 21.84 -2.95 -61.70
C LEU A 637 21.29 -4.38 -61.57
N ARG A 638 21.35 -5.13 -62.67
CA ARG A 638 20.95 -6.53 -62.70
C ARG A 638 21.90 -7.42 -61.87
N TYR A 639 23.17 -7.12 -61.84
CA TYR A 639 24.17 -7.83 -61.02
C TYR A 639 23.96 -7.57 -59.50
N LEU A 640 23.72 -6.35 -59.10
CA LEU A 640 23.46 -5.99 -57.69
C LEU A 640 22.18 -6.61 -57.15
N TYR A 641 21.14 -6.74 -57.98
CA TYR A 641 19.89 -7.44 -57.58
C TYR A 641 20.12 -8.92 -57.25
N TYR A 642 20.94 -9.62 -58.00
CA TYR A 642 21.21 -11.03 -57.75
C TYR A 642 22.23 -11.27 -56.65
N ALA A 643 23.15 -10.36 -56.41
CA ALA A 643 24.10 -10.43 -55.29
C ALA A 643 23.41 -10.23 -53.92
N GLY A 644 22.45 -9.30 -53.80
CA GLY A 644 21.66 -9.07 -52.58
C GLY A 644 20.74 -10.23 -52.19
N LYS A 645 20.24 -10.98 -53.17
CA LYS A 645 19.34 -12.14 -52.93
C LYS A 645 20.06 -13.34 -52.30
N ARG A 646 21.39 -13.41 -52.37
CA ARG A 646 22.22 -14.50 -51.83
C ARG A 646 22.58 -14.32 -50.37
N SER A 647 22.59 -13.09 -49.87
CA SER A 647 22.90 -12.76 -48.45
C SER A 647 21.79 -13.01 -47.45
N TYR A 648 20.54 -13.28 -47.89
CA TYR A 648 19.36 -13.36 -47.04
C TYR A 648 19.00 -14.77 -46.55
N LYS A 649 19.80 -15.80 -46.79
CA LYS A 649 19.49 -17.20 -46.50
C LYS A 649 20.43 -17.88 -45.50
N GLY A 650 20.99 -17.20 -44.54
CA GLY A 650 21.93 -17.83 -43.61
C GLY A 650 21.85 -17.38 -42.17
N TYR A 651 20.71 -17.55 -41.51
CA TYR A 651 20.67 -17.50 -40.05
C TYR A 651 19.86 -18.73 -39.54
N SER A 652 20.60 -19.76 -39.08
CA SER A 652 19.99 -20.90 -38.35
C SER A 652 20.15 -20.69 -36.85
N ARG A 653 19.07 -20.91 -36.13
CA ARG A 653 19.05 -20.97 -34.66
C ARG A 653 19.85 -22.18 -34.16
N ILE A 654 20.79 -21.95 -33.24
CA ILE A 654 21.41 -22.99 -32.42
C ILE A 654 20.73 -22.98 -31.06
N LEU A 655 20.12 -24.10 -30.69
CA LEU A 655 19.67 -24.43 -29.34
C LEU A 655 20.87 -25.04 -28.62
N ASP A 656 21.33 -24.42 -27.54
CA ASP A 656 22.46 -24.91 -26.76
C ASP A 656 22.03 -25.30 -25.35
N THR A 657 22.47 -26.48 -24.93
CA THR A 657 22.11 -27.13 -23.65
C THR A 657 23.22 -27.11 -22.60
N ASP A 658 24.38 -26.44 -22.88
CA ASP A 658 25.43 -26.23 -21.89
C ASP A 658 25.76 -24.74 -21.80
N ARG A 659 25.27 -24.10 -20.72
CA ARG A 659 25.45 -22.67 -20.50
C ARG A 659 26.81 -22.37 -19.88
N GLU A 660 27.81 -22.05 -20.65
CA GLU A 660 28.92 -21.22 -20.20
C GLU A 660 28.48 -19.74 -20.25
N TYR A 661 28.54 -19.05 -19.11
CA TYR A 661 28.31 -17.60 -19.11
C TYR A 661 29.46 -16.88 -19.80
N GLN A 662 29.10 -15.93 -20.64
CA GLN A 662 30.07 -15.13 -21.39
C GLN A 662 30.80 -14.13 -20.45
N PHE A 663 30.11 -13.71 -19.40
CA PHE A 663 30.60 -12.72 -18.44
C PHE A 663 30.29 -13.18 -16.97
N ASP A 664 31.19 -12.82 -16.06
CA ASP A 664 30.99 -13.08 -14.63
C ASP A 664 29.88 -12.18 -14.04
N ALA A 665 29.83 -10.91 -14.47
CA ALA A 665 28.76 -10.01 -14.05
C ALA A 665 28.43 -8.97 -15.12
N PHE A 666 27.14 -8.61 -15.20
CA PHE A 666 26.66 -7.40 -15.85
C PHE A 666 26.66 -6.23 -14.87
N ILE A 667 27.28 -5.11 -15.26
CA ILE A 667 27.41 -3.93 -14.39
C ILE A 667 26.45 -2.84 -14.86
N SER A 668 25.48 -2.55 -13.99
CA SER A 668 24.46 -1.51 -14.17
C SER A 668 24.81 -0.29 -13.29
N TYR A 669 25.04 0.85 -13.92
CA TYR A 669 25.43 2.11 -13.28
C TYR A 669 24.91 3.31 -14.06
N ALA A 670 24.74 4.45 -13.41
CA ALA A 670 24.38 5.69 -14.12
C ALA A 670 25.57 6.23 -14.93
N GLU A 671 25.35 6.59 -16.20
CA GLU A 671 26.42 7.05 -17.12
C GLU A 671 27.21 8.26 -16.59
N SER A 672 26.60 9.11 -15.80
CA SER A 672 27.26 10.25 -15.12
C SER A 672 28.38 9.81 -14.16
N GLU A 673 28.36 8.57 -13.70
CA GLU A 673 29.28 8.01 -12.71
C GLU A 673 30.33 7.10 -13.32
N ARG A 674 30.34 7.02 -14.65
CA ARG A 674 31.27 6.19 -15.44
C ARG A 674 32.75 6.41 -15.04
N ALA A 675 33.14 7.68 -14.88
CA ALA A 675 34.52 8.04 -14.56
C ALA A 675 34.97 7.55 -13.17
N GLU A 676 34.04 7.33 -12.26
CA GLU A 676 34.28 6.89 -10.88
C GLU A 676 34.43 5.36 -10.81
N PHE A 677 33.56 4.61 -11.48
CA PHE A 677 33.51 3.15 -11.34
C PHE A 677 34.32 2.38 -12.37
N ILE A 678 34.31 2.79 -13.65
CA ILE A 678 34.91 1.99 -14.74
C ILE A 678 36.41 1.77 -14.59
N PRO A 679 37.25 2.73 -14.19
CA PRO A 679 38.67 2.49 -14.01
C PRO A 679 38.98 1.41 -12.97
N ASN A 680 38.22 1.40 -11.89
CA ASN A 680 38.40 0.44 -10.80
C ASN A 680 37.87 -0.96 -11.19
N LEU A 681 36.77 -1.04 -11.91
CA LEU A 681 36.24 -2.28 -12.47
C LEU A 681 37.23 -2.92 -13.45
N LEU A 682 37.85 -2.14 -14.33
CA LEU A 682 38.88 -2.62 -15.26
C LEU A 682 40.16 -3.05 -14.52
N LYS A 683 40.51 -2.43 -13.41
CA LYS A 683 41.58 -2.88 -12.52
C LYS A 683 41.23 -4.24 -11.91
N LEU A 684 40.01 -4.38 -11.42
CA LEU A 684 39.50 -5.62 -10.81
C LEU A 684 39.46 -6.78 -11.84
N GLU A 685 39.11 -6.52 -13.12
CA GLU A 685 39.18 -7.49 -14.20
C GLU A 685 40.59 -8.06 -14.36
N ARG A 686 41.61 -7.18 -14.35
CA ARG A 686 43.03 -7.57 -14.56
C ARG A 686 43.62 -8.34 -13.38
N GLU A 687 43.32 -7.88 -12.16
CA GLU A 687 43.91 -8.43 -10.94
C GLU A 687 43.27 -9.75 -10.51
N ASN A 688 41.96 -9.93 -10.80
CA ASN A 688 41.19 -11.08 -10.31
C ASN A 688 40.71 -12.04 -11.43
N ASN A 689 41.03 -11.77 -12.66
CA ASN A 689 40.67 -12.55 -13.87
C ASN A 689 39.13 -12.63 -14.05
N PHE A 690 38.37 -11.56 -13.65
CA PHE A 690 36.97 -11.43 -13.96
C PHE A 690 36.73 -10.93 -15.37
N LYS A 691 35.57 -11.20 -15.90
CA LYS A 691 35.11 -10.70 -17.21
C LYS A 691 33.76 -10.00 -17.02
N PHE A 692 33.77 -8.69 -16.98
CA PHE A 692 32.55 -7.91 -16.78
C PHE A 692 31.91 -7.54 -18.12
N CYS A 693 30.56 -7.53 -18.14
CA CYS A 693 29.78 -6.91 -19.19
C CYS A 693 29.50 -5.45 -18.83
N ILE A 694 30.05 -4.52 -19.54
CA ILE A 694 29.93 -3.08 -19.34
C ILE A 694 29.26 -2.48 -20.57
N HIS A 695 28.09 -1.83 -20.43
CA HIS A 695 27.29 -1.35 -21.56
C HIS A 695 28.06 -0.47 -22.52
N SER A 696 28.96 0.40 -22.04
CA SER A 696 29.74 1.31 -22.88
C SER A 696 30.83 0.62 -23.71
N ARG A 697 31.20 -0.63 -23.42
CA ARG A 697 32.22 -1.41 -24.10
C ARG A 697 31.63 -2.58 -24.90
N ASP A 698 30.64 -3.27 -24.32
CA ASP A 698 30.23 -4.62 -24.75
C ASP A 698 28.87 -4.65 -25.44
N PHE A 699 28.08 -3.56 -25.41
CA PHE A 699 26.81 -3.50 -26.10
C PHE A 699 27.01 -3.40 -27.61
N ILE A 700 26.24 -4.17 -28.36
CA ILE A 700 26.35 -4.24 -29.81
C ILE A 700 25.71 -2.98 -30.42
N ILE A 701 26.51 -2.22 -31.17
CA ILE A 701 26.07 -1.00 -31.86
C ILE A 701 25.02 -1.36 -32.92
N GLY A 702 23.89 -0.64 -32.91
CA GLY A 702 22.81 -0.84 -33.88
C GLY A 702 21.71 -1.81 -33.40
N VAL A 703 21.90 -2.50 -32.27
CA VAL A 703 20.87 -3.31 -31.63
C VAL A 703 20.09 -2.43 -30.63
N ASN A 704 18.80 -2.71 -30.49
CA ASN A 704 17.95 -1.99 -29.53
C ASN A 704 18.54 -2.09 -28.11
N VAL A 705 18.54 -0.98 -27.38
CA VAL A 705 19.12 -0.90 -26.03
C VAL A 705 18.47 -1.93 -25.10
N ALA A 706 17.15 -2.10 -25.15
CA ALA A 706 16.45 -3.09 -24.34
C ALA A 706 16.87 -4.53 -24.67
N GLU A 707 17.15 -4.84 -25.94
CA GLU A 707 17.64 -6.14 -26.37
C GLU A 707 19.10 -6.37 -25.91
N ASN A 708 19.94 -5.34 -25.97
CA ASN A 708 21.31 -5.39 -25.43
C ASN A 708 21.29 -5.65 -23.91
N ILE A 709 20.45 -4.95 -23.18
CA ILE A 709 20.28 -5.12 -21.73
C ILE A 709 19.84 -6.56 -21.40
N THR A 710 18.81 -7.05 -22.09
CA THR A 710 18.30 -8.42 -21.88
C THR A 710 19.37 -9.46 -22.15
N ASN A 711 20.11 -9.31 -23.27
CA ASN A 711 21.19 -10.21 -23.63
C ASN A 711 22.36 -10.14 -22.65
N ALA A 712 22.73 -8.94 -22.19
CA ALA A 712 23.80 -8.74 -21.21
C ALA A 712 23.47 -9.44 -19.87
N ILE A 713 22.27 -9.25 -19.36
CA ILE A 713 21.80 -9.90 -18.12
C ILE A 713 21.73 -11.42 -18.32
N HIS A 714 21.19 -11.88 -19.47
CA HIS A 714 21.04 -13.30 -19.76
C HIS A 714 22.39 -14.03 -19.90
N ASN A 715 23.41 -13.36 -20.45
CA ASN A 715 24.75 -13.93 -20.69
C ASN A 715 25.72 -13.71 -19.52
N SER A 716 25.30 -13.04 -18.46
CA SER A 716 26.10 -12.82 -17.25
C SER A 716 25.66 -13.74 -16.13
N LYS A 717 26.63 -14.22 -15.32
CA LYS A 717 26.37 -15.01 -14.12
C LYS A 717 25.68 -14.18 -13.04
N HIS A 718 26.12 -12.94 -12.84
CA HIS A 718 25.59 -12.00 -11.84
C HIS A 718 25.18 -10.67 -12.50
N THR A 719 24.38 -9.90 -11.78
CA THR A 719 24.12 -8.48 -12.11
C THR A 719 24.43 -7.62 -10.90
N VAL A 720 25.24 -6.59 -11.09
CA VAL A 720 25.62 -5.62 -10.07
C VAL A 720 24.98 -4.28 -10.40
N CYS A 721 24.13 -3.76 -9.51
CA CYS A 721 23.48 -2.46 -9.68
C CYS A 721 24.05 -1.44 -8.69
N PHE A 722 24.68 -0.37 -9.19
CA PHE A 722 25.17 0.76 -8.40
C PHE A 722 24.03 1.77 -8.21
N LEU A 723 23.32 1.67 -7.09
CA LEU A 723 22.16 2.52 -6.78
C LEU A 723 22.61 3.87 -6.25
N SER A 724 22.52 4.87 -7.11
CA SER A 724 22.69 6.28 -6.82
C SER A 724 21.41 7.06 -7.13
N LYS A 725 21.37 8.33 -6.80
CA LYS A 725 20.28 9.22 -7.21
C LYS A 725 20.18 9.28 -8.74
N ALA A 726 21.32 9.37 -9.44
CA ALA A 726 21.37 9.37 -10.89
C ALA A 726 20.87 8.05 -11.50
N PHE A 727 21.13 6.92 -10.83
CA PHE A 727 20.59 5.61 -11.21
C PHE A 727 19.06 5.61 -11.17
N LEU A 728 18.45 6.15 -10.12
CA LEU A 728 17.01 6.18 -9.96
C LEU A 728 16.30 7.15 -10.91
N GLU A 729 16.99 8.18 -11.35
CA GLU A 729 16.50 9.13 -12.35
C GLU A 729 16.61 8.59 -13.79
N SER A 730 17.37 7.51 -14.00
CA SER A 730 17.55 6.86 -15.30
C SER A 730 16.53 5.77 -15.54
N GLU A 731 15.63 5.96 -16.53
CA GLU A 731 14.66 4.95 -16.95
C GLU A 731 15.33 3.63 -17.37
N PHE A 732 16.50 3.73 -18.02
CA PHE A 732 17.26 2.57 -18.45
C PHE A 732 17.84 1.78 -17.27
N CYS A 733 18.41 2.45 -16.28
CA CYS A 733 18.96 1.79 -15.10
C CYS A 733 17.85 1.10 -14.28
N ILE A 734 16.70 1.75 -14.15
CA ILE A 734 15.51 1.14 -13.53
C ILE A 734 15.03 -0.09 -14.32
N TYR A 735 15.03 0.00 -15.65
CA TYR A 735 14.71 -1.13 -16.52
C TYR A 735 15.70 -2.28 -16.34
N GLU A 736 17.01 -2.00 -16.29
CA GLU A 736 18.07 -2.99 -16.05
C GLU A 736 17.87 -3.73 -14.73
N ALA A 737 17.60 -3.01 -13.66
CA ALA A 737 17.36 -3.58 -12.34
C ALA A 737 16.09 -4.48 -12.32
N GLN A 738 15.03 -4.06 -13.02
CA GLN A 738 13.80 -4.87 -13.15
C GLN A 738 14.05 -6.14 -13.94
N MET A 739 14.76 -6.04 -15.07
CA MET A 739 15.11 -7.19 -15.90
C MET A 739 16.01 -8.17 -15.17
N ALA A 740 16.99 -7.67 -14.43
CA ALA A 740 17.88 -8.51 -13.62
C ALA A 740 17.11 -9.29 -12.55
N ARG A 741 16.14 -8.65 -11.91
CA ARG A 741 15.27 -9.34 -10.95
C ARG A 741 14.41 -10.41 -11.62
N MET A 742 13.87 -10.13 -12.80
CA MET A 742 13.10 -11.13 -13.57
C MET A 742 13.96 -12.34 -13.95
N GLU A 743 15.18 -12.09 -14.43
CA GLU A 743 16.11 -13.15 -14.80
C GLU A 743 16.49 -14.01 -13.59
N ASN A 744 16.75 -13.39 -12.44
CA ASN A 744 17.04 -14.12 -11.20
C ASN A 744 15.93 -15.09 -10.83
N ILE A 745 14.67 -14.67 -11.02
CA ILE A 745 13.49 -15.49 -10.77
C ILE A 745 13.33 -16.58 -11.82
N TYR A 746 13.50 -16.25 -13.09
CA TYR A 746 13.39 -17.21 -14.18
C TYR A 746 14.41 -18.36 -14.05
N ARG A 747 15.58 -18.05 -13.49
CA ARG A 747 16.67 -19.02 -13.22
C ARG A 747 16.55 -19.71 -11.86
N GLY A 748 15.44 -19.52 -11.13
CA GLY A 748 15.23 -20.18 -9.83
C GLY A 748 16.18 -19.74 -8.72
N GLY A 749 16.79 -18.56 -8.84
CA GLY A 749 17.75 -18.03 -7.88
C GLY A 749 19.21 -18.38 -8.16
N GLU A 750 19.51 -19.02 -9.29
CA GLU A 750 20.90 -19.36 -9.70
C GLU A 750 21.76 -18.15 -10.08
N THR A 751 21.14 -16.99 -10.29
CA THR A 751 21.84 -15.72 -10.57
C THR A 751 21.64 -14.75 -9.42
N THR A 752 22.68 -14.03 -9.04
CA THR A 752 22.61 -13.08 -7.94
C THR A 752 22.49 -11.66 -8.46
N LEU A 753 21.48 -10.96 -7.99
CA LEU A 753 21.38 -9.51 -8.17
C LEU A 753 22.07 -8.83 -6.99
N LEU A 754 23.31 -8.37 -7.19
CA LEU A 754 24.07 -7.65 -6.17
C LEU A 754 23.74 -6.16 -6.23
N ILE A 755 23.31 -5.61 -5.14
CA ILE A 755 23.03 -4.18 -4.98
C ILE A 755 24.21 -3.49 -4.30
N VAL A 756 24.67 -2.40 -4.90
CA VAL A 756 25.66 -1.49 -4.34
C VAL A 756 24.96 -0.15 -4.07
N LEU A 757 24.86 0.24 -2.82
CA LEU A 757 24.35 1.56 -2.45
C LEU A 757 25.48 2.59 -2.50
N VAL A 758 25.34 3.55 -3.41
CA VAL A 758 26.30 4.66 -3.58
C VAL A 758 25.95 5.83 -2.66
N ASP A 759 24.68 6.10 -2.50
CA ASP A 759 24.15 7.17 -1.64
C ASP A 759 23.29 6.57 -0.52
N LYS A 760 23.68 6.75 0.73
CA LYS A 760 23.03 6.17 1.93
C LYS A 760 21.57 6.62 2.13
N ASP A 761 21.23 7.84 1.69
CA ASP A 761 19.91 8.45 1.86
C ASP A 761 18.83 7.92 0.88
N LEU A 762 19.23 7.11 -0.10
CA LEU A 762 18.32 6.62 -1.16
C LEU A 762 17.28 5.59 -0.70
N VAL A 763 17.52 4.89 0.39
CA VAL A 763 16.66 3.77 0.84
C VAL A 763 15.20 4.21 1.04
N ALA A 764 14.97 5.46 1.44
CA ALA A 764 13.62 6.01 1.63
C ALA A 764 12.86 6.24 0.31
N VAL A 765 13.58 6.54 -0.77
CA VAL A 765 13.01 7.00 -2.07
C VAL A 765 12.97 5.89 -3.12
N LEU A 766 13.52 4.72 -2.83
CA LEU A 766 13.57 3.59 -3.77
C LEU A 766 12.18 3.17 -4.25
N PRO A 767 12.04 2.80 -5.53
CA PRO A 767 10.85 2.13 -6.05
C PRO A 767 10.52 0.85 -5.26
N PRO A 768 9.23 0.47 -5.13
CA PRO A 768 8.82 -0.68 -4.32
C PRO A 768 9.61 -1.96 -4.65
N PHE A 769 9.84 -2.24 -5.94
CA PHE A 769 10.55 -3.43 -6.38
C PHE A 769 12.03 -3.49 -5.94
N LEU A 770 12.72 -2.35 -5.82
CA LEU A 770 14.10 -2.27 -5.33
C LEU A 770 14.15 -2.34 -3.80
N LYS A 771 13.18 -1.73 -3.13
CA LYS A 771 13.02 -1.89 -1.66
C LYS A 771 12.89 -3.35 -1.27
N ASP A 772 12.16 -4.13 -2.06
CA ASP A 772 11.98 -5.56 -1.82
C ASP A 772 13.31 -6.32 -1.92
N VAL A 773 14.11 -6.03 -2.98
CA VAL A 773 15.42 -6.70 -3.16
C VAL A 773 16.38 -6.38 -2.02
N ILE A 774 16.45 -5.10 -1.60
CA ILE A 774 17.34 -4.68 -0.50
C ILE A 774 16.93 -5.29 0.84
N ARG A 775 15.64 -5.63 1.03
CA ARG A 775 15.15 -6.29 2.25
C ARG A 775 15.41 -7.80 2.27
N GLU A 776 15.47 -8.41 1.09
CA GLU A 776 15.65 -9.86 0.96
C GLU A 776 17.11 -10.30 0.83
N GLN A 777 17.99 -9.40 0.40
CA GLN A 777 19.40 -9.72 0.11
C GLN A 777 20.34 -8.71 0.77
N THR A 778 21.55 -9.18 1.10
CA THR A 778 22.65 -8.32 1.52
C THR A 778 23.09 -7.42 0.36
N TYR A 779 23.39 -6.16 0.66
CA TYR A 779 23.89 -5.18 -0.28
C TYR A 779 25.27 -4.68 0.15
N LEU A 780 26.04 -4.14 -0.77
CA LEU A 780 27.32 -3.48 -0.49
C LEU A 780 27.10 -1.97 -0.43
N GLU A 781 27.76 -1.29 0.48
CA GLU A 781 27.83 0.17 0.52
C GLU A 781 29.13 0.64 -0.09
N TYR A 782 29.05 1.59 -1.02
CA TYR A 782 30.23 2.23 -1.60
C TYR A 782 30.64 3.43 -0.74
N ASP A 783 31.80 3.35 -0.11
CA ASP A 783 32.36 4.46 0.65
C ASP A 783 33.49 5.14 -0.16
N LYS A 784 33.29 6.43 -0.45
CA LYS A 784 34.26 7.24 -1.22
C LYS A 784 35.55 7.49 -0.47
N GLU A 785 35.54 7.40 0.88
CA GLU A 785 36.72 7.66 1.70
C GLU A 785 37.65 6.44 1.78
N ILE A 786 37.12 5.22 1.63
CA ILE A 786 37.89 3.96 1.71
C ILE A 786 37.54 3.03 0.54
N PRO A 787 37.85 3.43 -0.71
CA PRO A 787 37.42 2.69 -1.89
C PRO A 787 38.07 1.28 -2.01
N GLU A 788 39.28 1.07 -1.48
CA GLU A 788 39.96 -0.22 -1.61
C GLU A 788 39.28 -1.35 -0.81
N GLU A 789 38.68 -1.06 0.34
CA GLU A 789 37.91 -2.06 1.11
C GLU A 789 36.66 -2.50 0.37
N PHE A 790 35.97 -1.56 -0.24
CA PHE A 790 34.78 -1.84 -1.05
C PHE A 790 35.11 -2.76 -2.24
N TRP A 791 36.17 -2.46 -3.01
CA TRP A 791 36.53 -3.25 -4.18
C TRP A 791 36.99 -4.66 -3.80
N ASN A 792 37.64 -4.83 -2.65
CA ASN A 792 37.98 -6.14 -2.12
C ASN A 792 36.71 -6.92 -1.70
N ALA A 793 35.78 -6.29 -1.01
CA ALA A 793 34.50 -6.90 -0.61
C ALA A 793 33.68 -7.29 -1.86
N MET A 794 33.63 -6.44 -2.88
CA MET A 794 32.95 -6.73 -4.14
C MET A 794 33.60 -7.93 -4.87
N SER A 795 34.94 -7.99 -4.90
CA SER A 795 35.68 -9.11 -5.49
C SER A 795 35.37 -10.41 -4.76
N GLN A 796 35.32 -10.38 -3.44
CA GLN A 796 34.94 -11.54 -2.62
C GLN A 796 33.49 -11.96 -2.86
N ALA A 797 32.56 -11.01 -2.87
CA ALA A 797 31.14 -11.28 -3.15
C ALA A 797 30.93 -11.96 -4.51
N LEU A 798 31.65 -11.53 -5.57
CA LEU A 798 31.54 -12.12 -6.90
C LEU A 798 32.19 -13.52 -7.02
N ARG A 799 33.02 -13.93 -6.07
CA ARG A 799 33.65 -15.28 -6.02
C ARG A 799 32.87 -16.29 -5.19
N GLU A 800 32.24 -15.81 -4.11
CA GLU A 800 31.56 -16.65 -3.12
C GLU A 800 30.11 -16.97 -3.48
N ILE A 801 29.52 -16.20 -4.40
CA ILE A 801 28.20 -16.39 -4.95
C ILE A 801 28.30 -17.14 -6.28
#